data_e35b5c794d615897a4d8ecd29ec06ac4
#
_entry.id   e35b5c794d615897a4d8ecd29ec06ac4
#
_cell.length_a   1.000
_cell.length_b   1.000
_cell.length_c   1.000
_cell.angle_alpha   90.00
_cell.angle_beta   90.00
_cell.angle_gamma   90.00
#
_symmetry.space_group_name_H-M   'P 1'
#
loop_
_entity.id
_entity.type
_entity.pdbx_description
1 polymer ?
#
loop_
_entity_poly.entity_id
_entity_poly.type
_entity_poly.pdbx_seq_one_letter_code
_entity_poly.pdbx_strand_id
1 'polypeptide(L)'
;MTNPTRADGAWLPRKHRRRSAALGTALATLMLGVAGQIGGQSAAAAEAHVDNPFAGASFYLNPDYAEHVDTSISQTSDAALKAKMEKVKSYPTAVWLDRIAAVHGGEANAGRKSLADHLDLALAQKKSGQPITATFVVYDLPGRDCAALASSGELPLTQAGLDRYKSEYIDVIANVLKNPKYQDVRITTIIEPDSLPNLVTNTADPECAQARSSGIYVKGIQYALDKLHAIPNVYTYLDYAHSGWLGWDNNLTQTVQQYTEVAKGTAAGLSSVDGLITNVANYTPLEEPFLTNPDKTVGGTMVKSSKYYEWNPNFDEVDFTKNVHRALVSAGWPASTGLVVDTSRNGWGGAARPTAESTSTTLDTYVNESKADRRTHRGLWCNASGAGLGQPPQAAPSGYPDSHLDAFLWIKPPGESDGASKDIPNEEGKRADPMCDPDYTASNAGNNKTGALPDAPLAGHWFHNQFLMLVRNAYPAVPTGGTDPGDTTAPTAPTGLRATAKTASSVSLAWTAATDDVGVTGYDVYRNGTRVGSPATGTTYTDTGLSAATAYSYTVRARDAAGNVSVASTALSVTTETGGGGPDPAGGLKVAYKNNDSSATDNAIRPGLRITNTGSAAVDLSGVTARYYFTRDGGSPTVNAYCDFAAVGCSNVKLRVVPLSTPVAGADAYLEVGFSAGSLAAGRETGDVQLRMAKSDWSAFNEADDHSRSTATSYTDAPAIPAYLGATLAWGAPPA
;
A
#
# COMPACT_ATOMS: atom_id res chain seq x y z
N MET A 1 75.50 -29.46 2.87
CA MET A 1 76.09 -30.76 2.50
C MET A 1 75.11 -31.45 1.58
N THR A 2 75.51 -31.45 0.36
CA THR A 2 75.44 -32.46 -0.72
C THR A 2 74.08 -32.76 -1.32
N ASN A 3 73.86 -32.16 -2.46
CA ASN A 3 73.31 -32.73 -3.69
C ASN A 3 74.19 -33.87 -4.18
N PRO A 4 73.91 -34.76 -5.15
CA PRO A 4 73.25 -34.60 -6.43
C PRO A 4 72.46 -35.90 -6.91
N THR A 5 71.84 -36.07 -8.04
CA THR A 5 71.99 -35.93 -9.52
C THR A 5 70.85 -36.67 -10.23
N ARG A 6 70.21 -36.15 -11.23
CA ARG A 6 70.30 -36.41 -12.71
C ARG A 6 70.01 -37.82 -13.16
N ALA A 7 69.34 -38.17 -14.26
CA ALA A 7 69.24 -37.62 -15.60
C ALA A 7 68.11 -38.32 -16.42
N ASP A 8 67.49 -37.67 -17.35
CA ASP A 8 67.52 -37.81 -18.83
C ASP A 8 66.66 -38.97 -19.39
N GLY A 9 65.90 -38.87 -20.46
CA GLY A 9 65.81 -38.06 -21.65
C GLY A 9 64.69 -38.58 -22.54
N ALA A 10 64.04 -37.67 -23.20
CA ALA A 10 63.95 -37.44 -24.65
C ALA A 10 63.50 -38.63 -25.58
N TRP A 11 62.48 -38.38 -26.40
CA TRP A 11 62.48 -37.84 -27.76
C TRP A 11 61.11 -37.97 -28.44
N LEU A 12 60.67 -36.94 -29.14
CA LEU A 12 59.63 -36.85 -30.17
C LEU A 12 60.11 -37.46 -31.52
N PRO A 13 59.25 -37.64 -32.57
CA PRO A 13 58.79 -36.57 -33.39
C PRO A 13 57.40 -36.70 -34.11
N ARG A 14 56.98 -35.57 -34.62
CA ARG A 14 55.89 -35.17 -35.52
C ARG A 14 55.85 -35.93 -36.85
N LYS A 15 54.66 -35.96 -37.52
CA LYS A 15 54.33 -35.32 -38.84
C LYS A 15 52.91 -35.69 -39.33
N HIS A 16 52.11 -34.71 -39.56
CA HIS A 16 51.60 -34.11 -40.82
C HIS A 16 50.75 -34.97 -41.80
N ARG A 17 49.55 -34.49 -42.04
CA ARG A 17 48.94 -33.88 -43.27
C ARG A 17 47.82 -34.64 -44.00
N ARG A 18 46.77 -33.87 -44.22
CA ARG A 18 45.94 -33.57 -45.42
C ARG A 18 44.68 -34.36 -45.72
N ARG A 19 43.61 -33.57 -45.72
CA ARG A 19 42.49 -33.40 -46.66
C ARG A 19 42.19 -34.51 -47.69
N SER A 20 40.89 -34.86 -47.81
CA SER A 20 40.09 -34.62 -49.03
C SER A 20 38.64 -35.04 -48.84
N ALA A 21 37.73 -34.25 -49.46
CA ALA A 21 36.30 -34.49 -49.56
C ALA A 21 36.00 -35.44 -50.73
N ALA A 22 34.91 -36.20 -50.66
CA ALA A 22 34.14 -36.61 -51.84
C ALA A 22 32.69 -36.95 -51.47
N LEU A 23 31.79 -36.41 -52.27
CA LEU A 23 30.38 -36.74 -52.44
C LEU A 23 30.16 -38.18 -52.89
N GLY A 24 29.04 -38.79 -52.54
CA GLY A 24 28.54 -40.04 -53.15
C GLY A 24 27.08 -40.28 -52.76
N THR A 25 26.24 -40.16 -53.76
CA THR A 25 24.77 -40.29 -53.76
C THR A 25 24.26 -41.73 -53.81
N ALA A 26 23.11 -41.97 -53.14
CA ALA A 26 21.96 -42.84 -53.49
C ALA A 26 22.08 -44.35 -53.48
N LEU A 27 21.24 -45.10 -52.85
CA LEU A 27 19.98 -45.69 -53.30
C LEU A 27 19.35 -46.60 -52.22
N ALA A 28 18.06 -46.63 -52.23
CA ALA A 28 17.16 -47.31 -51.32
C ALA A 28 17.22 -48.84 -51.39
N THR A 29 16.91 -49.53 -50.28
CA THR A 29 16.18 -50.80 -50.30
C THR A 29 15.29 -50.89 -49.03
N LEU A 30 14.00 -51.05 -49.24
CA LEU A 30 12.97 -51.39 -48.28
C LEU A 30 13.23 -52.80 -47.70
N MET A 31 13.25 -52.89 -46.34
CA MET A 31 12.89 -54.13 -45.64
C MET A 31 11.99 -53.74 -44.45
N LEU A 32 10.78 -54.25 -44.47
CA LEU A 32 9.86 -54.24 -43.32
C LEU A 32 10.41 -55.13 -42.22
N GLY A 33 10.72 -54.54 -41.08
CA GLY A 33 10.95 -55.24 -39.82
C GLY A 33 10.06 -54.60 -38.76
N VAL A 34 9.05 -55.34 -38.30
CA VAL A 34 8.25 -54.97 -37.15
C VAL A 34 9.15 -55.09 -35.92
N ALA A 35 9.60 -53.95 -35.40
CA ALA A 35 10.22 -53.85 -34.09
C ALA A 35 9.30 -52.97 -33.21
N GLY A 36 8.88 -53.51 -32.07
CA GLY A 36 7.99 -52.86 -31.14
C GLY A 36 8.53 -51.49 -30.72
N GLN A 37 7.69 -50.47 -30.79
CA GLN A 37 7.94 -49.14 -30.17
C GLN A 37 7.97 -49.34 -28.66
N ILE A 38 9.17 -49.45 -28.09
CA ILE A 38 9.40 -49.02 -26.73
C ILE A 38 9.38 -47.49 -26.79
N GLY A 39 8.27 -46.90 -26.36
CA GLY A 39 8.16 -45.45 -26.23
C GLY A 39 9.21 -44.96 -25.26
N GLY A 40 10.34 -44.52 -25.78
CA GLY A 40 11.23 -43.63 -25.06
C GLY A 40 10.48 -42.32 -24.85
N GLN A 41 10.00 -42.06 -23.64
CA GLN A 41 9.70 -40.69 -23.23
C GLN A 41 10.98 -39.89 -23.48
N SER A 42 10.98 -39.03 -24.50
CA SER A 42 11.98 -37.98 -24.59
C SER A 42 11.89 -37.22 -23.28
N ALA A 43 12.94 -37.22 -22.48
CA ALA A 43 13.07 -36.32 -21.35
C ALA A 43 12.75 -34.90 -21.89
N ALA A 44 11.74 -34.29 -21.37
CA ALA A 44 11.46 -32.89 -21.69
C ALA A 44 12.76 -32.12 -21.35
N ALA A 45 13.21 -31.28 -22.27
CA ALA A 45 14.34 -30.41 -21.96
C ALA A 45 13.95 -29.54 -20.78
N ALA A 46 14.84 -29.40 -19.79
CA ALA A 46 14.64 -28.49 -18.66
C ALA A 46 14.29 -27.12 -19.22
N GLU A 47 13.37 -26.43 -18.57
CA GLU A 47 12.98 -25.05 -18.97
C GLU A 47 14.24 -24.17 -18.94
N ALA A 48 14.39 -23.33 -19.98
CA ALA A 48 15.50 -22.37 -20.00
C ALA A 48 15.36 -21.34 -18.89
N HIS A 49 16.46 -20.94 -18.28
CA HIS A 49 16.50 -19.82 -17.35
C HIS A 49 16.00 -18.54 -18.04
N VAL A 50 15.10 -17.81 -17.39
CA VAL A 50 14.44 -16.61 -17.93
C VAL A 50 14.72 -15.39 -17.03
N ASP A 51 14.70 -14.19 -17.58
CA ASP A 51 14.99 -12.96 -16.81
C ASP A 51 14.00 -12.76 -15.65
N ASN A 52 12.70 -13.01 -15.87
CA ASN A 52 11.68 -12.90 -14.83
C ASN A 52 11.01 -14.26 -14.60
N PRO A 53 11.31 -14.96 -13.48
CA PRO A 53 10.77 -16.30 -13.20
C PRO A 53 9.26 -16.34 -12.95
N PHE A 54 8.65 -15.20 -12.65
CA PHE A 54 7.23 -15.09 -12.35
C PHE A 54 6.40 -14.91 -13.61
N ALA A 55 6.96 -14.32 -14.67
CA ALA A 55 6.24 -14.02 -15.90
C ALA A 55 5.68 -15.29 -16.57
N GLY A 56 4.37 -15.30 -16.79
CA GLY A 56 3.65 -16.43 -17.39
C GLY A 56 3.53 -17.68 -16.53
N ALA A 57 4.08 -17.69 -15.32
CA ALA A 57 4.01 -18.80 -14.40
C ALA A 57 2.75 -18.72 -13.52
N SER A 58 2.24 -19.88 -13.11
CA SER A 58 1.35 -19.97 -11.94
C SER A 58 2.19 -19.98 -10.66
N PHE A 59 1.60 -19.52 -9.56
CA PHE A 59 2.26 -19.53 -8.27
C PHE A 59 1.87 -20.77 -7.46
N TYR A 60 2.83 -21.33 -6.76
CA TYR A 60 2.58 -22.38 -5.78
C TYR A 60 1.78 -21.83 -4.59
N LEU A 61 0.68 -22.49 -4.26
CA LEU A 61 -0.14 -22.19 -3.07
C LEU A 61 0.33 -23.03 -1.89
N ASN A 62 0.81 -22.38 -0.83
CA ASN A 62 1.35 -23.01 0.35
C ASN A 62 0.22 -23.59 1.23
N PRO A 63 0.09 -24.91 1.40
CA PRO A 63 -0.98 -25.50 2.21
C PRO A 63 -0.80 -25.27 3.72
N ASP A 64 0.43 -25.17 4.22
CA ASP A 64 0.65 -24.88 5.64
C ASP A 64 0.10 -23.51 6.02
N TYR A 65 0.23 -22.53 5.11
CA TYR A 65 -0.41 -21.22 5.28
C TYR A 65 -1.95 -21.32 5.26
N ALA A 66 -2.50 -22.11 4.35
CA ALA A 66 -3.94 -22.31 4.29
C ALA A 66 -4.51 -22.92 5.59
N GLU A 67 -3.80 -23.87 6.19
CA GLU A 67 -4.17 -24.48 7.51
C GLU A 67 -4.17 -23.44 8.64
N HIS A 68 -3.20 -22.53 8.65
CA HIS A 68 -3.19 -21.41 9.61
C HIS A 68 -4.38 -20.46 9.43
N VAL A 69 -4.73 -20.14 8.18
CA VAL A 69 -5.91 -19.31 7.87
C VAL A 69 -7.19 -20.02 8.32
N ASP A 70 -7.32 -21.35 8.08
CA ASP A 70 -8.46 -22.16 8.52
C ASP A 70 -8.63 -22.13 10.05
N THR A 71 -7.53 -22.14 10.79
CA THR A 71 -7.55 -21.97 12.24
C THR A 71 -8.21 -20.64 12.63
N SER A 72 -7.88 -19.55 11.95
CA SER A 72 -8.50 -18.24 12.20
C SER A 72 -9.95 -18.17 11.75
N ILE A 73 -10.32 -18.81 10.63
CA ILE A 73 -11.71 -18.91 10.16
C ILE A 73 -12.57 -19.63 11.20
N SER A 74 -12.05 -20.70 11.79
CA SER A 74 -12.78 -21.46 12.83
C SER A 74 -13.08 -20.64 14.09
N GLN A 75 -12.18 -19.73 14.46
CA GLN A 75 -12.26 -18.89 15.65
C GLN A 75 -13.10 -17.61 15.48
N THR A 76 -13.49 -17.28 14.26
CA THR A 76 -14.24 -16.04 13.97
C THR A 76 -15.72 -16.31 13.75
N SER A 77 -16.61 -15.43 14.23
CA SER A 77 -18.06 -15.49 13.98
C SER A 77 -18.53 -14.55 12.87
N ASP A 78 -17.70 -13.58 12.45
CA ASP A 78 -18.00 -12.61 11.39
C ASP A 78 -17.98 -13.29 10.02
N ALA A 79 -19.14 -13.43 9.41
CA ALA A 79 -19.31 -14.13 8.12
C ALA A 79 -18.60 -13.40 6.97
N ALA A 80 -18.62 -12.06 6.95
CA ALA A 80 -17.95 -11.27 5.92
C ALA A 80 -16.42 -11.39 6.03
N LEU A 81 -15.91 -11.40 7.27
CA LEU A 81 -14.49 -11.58 7.51
C LEU A 81 -14.05 -13.01 7.15
N LYS A 82 -14.87 -14.04 7.45
CA LYS A 82 -14.63 -15.42 6.99
C LYS A 82 -14.49 -15.50 5.48
N ALA A 83 -15.40 -14.90 4.74
CA ALA A 83 -15.35 -14.90 3.27
C ALA A 83 -14.05 -14.25 2.73
N LYS A 84 -13.61 -13.14 3.34
CA LYS A 84 -12.30 -12.54 3.03
C LYS A 84 -11.14 -13.48 3.32
N MET A 85 -11.13 -14.14 4.49
CA MET A 85 -10.08 -15.09 4.86
C MET A 85 -10.05 -16.31 3.92
N GLU A 86 -11.22 -16.82 3.50
CA GLU A 86 -11.28 -17.88 2.47
C GLU A 86 -10.60 -17.43 1.17
N LYS A 87 -10.85 -16.18 0.74
CA LYS A 87 -10.16 -15.63 -0.43
C LYS A 87 -8.66 -15.54 -0.24
N VAL A 88 -8.20 -15.14 0.94
CA VAL A 88 -6.77 -15.02 1.27
C VAL A 88 -6.03 -16.36 1.11
N LYS A 89 -6.65 -17.49 1.36
CA LYS A 89 -6.07 -18.84 1.10
C LYS A 89 -5.68 -19.07 -0.36
N SER A 90 -6.28 -18.35 -1.30
CA SER A 90 -5.95 -18.44 -2.72
C SER A 90 -4.74 -17.59 -3.14
N TYR A 91 -4.14 -16.84 -2.23
CA TYR A 91 -2.95 -16.04 -2.51
C TYR A 91 -1.68 -16.83 -2.12
N PRO A 92 -0.67 -16.90 -3.00
CA PRO A 92 0.59 -17.58 -2.72
C PRO A 92 1.39 -16.82 -1.65
N THR A 93 2.07 -17.59 -0.78
CA THR A 93 3.05 -17.06 0.18
C THR A 93 4.36 -17.82 0.01
N ALA A 94 5.47 -17.19 0.39
CA ALA A 94 6.74 -17.88 0.46
C ALA A 94 6.77 -18.90 1.63
N VAL A 95 7.66 -19.86 1.53
CA VAL A 95 7.98 -20.85 2.58
C VAL A 95 9.29 -20.45 3.24
N TRP A 96 9.29 -20.21 4.54
CA TRP A 96 10.49 -19.85 5.30
C TRP A 96 11.25 -21.08 5.77
N LEU A 97 12.50 -21.17 5.36
CA LEU A 97 13.46 -22.16 5.84
C LEU A 97 14.31 -21.49 6.95
N ASP A 98 13.68 -21.22 8.10
CA ASP A 98 14.26 -20.38 9.15
C ASP A 98 15.19 -21.13 10.13
N ARG A 99 15.46 -22.41 9.86
CA ARG A 99 16.36 -23.29 10.60
C ARG A 99 16.60 -24.59 9.85
N ILE A 100 17.59 -25.37 10.24
CA ILE A 100 17.91 -26.68 9.66
C ILE A 100 16.67 -27.60 9.66
N ALA A 101 15.92 -27.63 10.76
CA ALA A 101 14.72 -28.44 10.90
C ALA A 101 13.63 -28.08 9.86
N ALA A 102 13.55 -26.83 9.42
CA ALA A 102 12.57 -26.41 8.42
C ALA A 102 12.83 -26.99 7.04
N VAL A 103 14.10 -27.31 6.71
CA VAL A 103 14.45 -27.98 5.46
C VAL A 103 13.97 -29.43 5.48
N HIS A 104 14.04 -30.08 6.64
CA HIS A 104 13.69 -31.51 6.81
C HIS A 104 12.21 -31.76 7.09
N GLY A 105 11.50 -30.80 7.66
CA GLY A 105 10.09 -30.92 8.05
C GLY A 105 9.85 -31.89 9.20
N GLY A 106 8.60 -32.29 9.38
CA GLY A 106 8.17 -33.29 10.38
C GLY A 106 8.15 -32.77 11.83
N GLU A 107 8.24 -33.67 12.79
CA GLU A 107 8.10 -33.35 14.23
C GLU A 107 9.07 -32.24 14.70
N ALA A 108 10.32 -32.28 14.21
CA ALA A 108 11.33 -31.28 14.53
C ALA A 108 10.97 -29.87 14.02
N ASN A 109 10.03 -29.79 13.05
CA ASN A 109 9.50 -28.52 12.52
C ASN A 109 8.01 -28.36 12.86
N ALA A 110 7.58 -28.74 14.04
CA ALA A 110 6.20 -28.66 14.50
C ALA A 110 5.17 -29.29 13.53
N GLY A 111 5.53 -30.38 12.86
CA GLY A 111 4.70 -31.09 11.90
C GLY A 111 4.60 -30.45 10.52
N ARG A 112 5.26 -29.32 10.27
CA ARG A 112 5.26 -28.64 8.97
C ARG A 112 5.97 -29.48 7.90
N LYS A 113 5.64 -29.23 6.66
CA LYS A 113 6.19 -29.92 5.50
C LYS A 113 7.67 -29.60 5.28
N SER A 114 8.41 -30.54 4.71
CA SER A 114 9.79 -30.36 4.28
C SER A 114 9.87 -29.55 2.98
N LEU A 115 11.08 -29.06 2.65
CA LEU A 115 11.35 -28.44 1.35
C LEU A 115 10.96 -29.37 0.19
N ALA A 116 11.25 -30.67 0.30
CA ALA A 116 10.89 -31.66 -0.71
C ALA A 116 9.37 -31.83 -0.84
N ASP A 117 8.64 -31.88 0.27
CA ASP A 117 7.17 -31.97 0.25
C ASP A 117 6.54 -30.74 -0.42
N HIS A 118 7.03 -29.54 -0.14
CA HIS A 118 6.56 -28.31 -0.81
C HIS A 118 6.82 -28.36 -2.33
N LEU A 119 7.97 -28.84 -2.77
CA LEU A 119 8.28 -28.98 -4.20
C LEU A 119 7.42 -30.06 -4.87
N ASP A 120 7.14 -31.16 -4.20
CA ASP A 120 6.22 -32.19 -4.66
C ASP A 120 4.81 -31.63 -4.85
N LEU A 121 4.35 -30.84 -3.91
CA LEU A 121 3.06 -30.16 -3.99
C LEU A 121 3.03 -29.08 -5.06
N ALA A 122 4.13 -28.38 -5.30
CA ALA A 122 4.23 -27.44 -6.41
C ALA A 122 4.10 -28.16 -7.75
N LEU A 123 4.78 -29.29 -7.94
CA LEU A 123 4.61 -30.13 -9.13
C LEU A 123 3.17 -30.62 -9.29
N ALA A 124 2.51 -31.01 -8.19
CA ALA A 124 1.11 -31.45 -8.22
C ALA A 124 0.13 -30.33 -8.60
N GLN A 125 0.45 -29.07 -8.31
CA GLN A 125 -0.33 -27.90 -8.69
C GLN A 125 -0.03 -27.40 -10.12
N LYS A 126 1.09 -27.86 -10.74
CA LYS A 126 1.50 -27.42 -12.08
C LYS A 126 0.47 -27.82 -13.13
N LYS A 127 0.01 -26.85 -13.90
CA LYS A 127 -0.88 -27.07 -15.04
C LYS A 127 -0.06 -27.44 -16.29
N SER A 128 -0.64 -28.30 -17.15
CA SER A 128 0.02 -28.67 -18.41
C SER A 128 0.29 -27.44 -19.28
N GLY A 129 1.53 -27.31 -19.75
CA GLY A 129 1.93 -26.20 -20.63
C GLY A 129 2.12 -24.83 -19.94
N GLN A 130 1.95 -24.74 -18.62
CA GLN A 130 2.19 -23.53 -17.86
C GLN A 130 3.30 -23.76 -16.83
N PRO A 131 4.34 -22.88 -16.76
CA PRO A 131 5.31 -22.92 -15.68
C PRO A 131 4.65 -22.71 -14.32
N ILE A 132 5.28 -23.24 -13.27
CA ILE A 132 4.92 -22.94 -11.89
C ILE A 132 6.14 -22.38 -11.15
N THR A 133 5.95 -21.34 -10.35
CA THR A 133 6.99 -20.79 -9.48
C THR A 133 6.68 -21.07 -8.02
N ALA A 134 7.71 -21.46 -7.25
CA ALA A 134 7.65 -21.65 -5.80
C ALA A 134 8.75 -20.83 -5.14
N THR A 135 8.41 -20.05 -4.10
CA THR A 135 9.32 -19.13 -3.44
C THR A 135 9.68 -19.63 -2.05
N PHE A 136 10.99 -19.69 -1.76
CA PHE A 136 11.55 -20.12 -0.49
C PHE A 136 12.45 -19.04 0.08
N VAL A 137 12.33 -18.77 1.39
CA VAL A 137 13.24 -17.86 2.09
C VAL A 137 14.31 -18.68 2.78
N VAL A 138 15.55 -18.47 2.39
CA VAL A 138 16.75 -19.06 3.00
C VAL A 138 17.17 -18.14 4.13
N TYR A 139 17.01 -18.56 5.39
CA TYR A 139 17.13 -17.67 6.55
C TYR A 139 17.66 -18.39 7.79
N ASP A 140 18.95 -18.78 7.78
CA ASP A 140 19.60 -19.40 8.93
C ASP A 140 21.08 -19.04 9.05
N LEU A 141 21.45 -17.83 8.59
CA LEU A 141 22.83 -17.35 8.67
C LEU A 141 23.32 -17.32 10.13
N PRO A 142 24.59 -17.71 10.43
CA PRO A 142 25.10 -17.66 11.80
C PRO A 142 25.02 -16.28 12.43
N GLY A 143 24.32 -16.18 13.56
CA GLY A 143 24.02 -14.91 14.22
C GLY A 143 23.12 -14.00 13.38
N ARG A 144 22.20 -14.61 12.60
CA ARG A 144 21.27 -13.86 11.71
C ARG A 144 20.58 -12.73 12.44
N ASP A 145 20.27 -11.68 11.66
CA ASP A 145 19.56 -10.49 12.12
C ASP A 145 20.15 -9.90 13.40
N CYS A 146 21.45 -9.59 13.32
CA CYS A 146 22.27 -9.16 14.45
C CYS A 146 21.75 -7.93 15.21
N ALA A 147 20.83 -7.16 14.65
CA ALA A 147 20.20 -5.99 15.26
C ALA A 147 18.80 -6.25 15.84
N ALA A 148 18.20 -7.45 15.63
CA ALA A 148 16.86 -7.78 16.11
C ALA A 148 16.84 -9.10 16.90
N LEU A 149 16.57 -9.01 18.19
CA LEU A 149 16.59 -10.16 19.11
C LEU A 149 15.46 -11.17 18.81
N ALA A 150 14.31 -10.68 18.33
CA ALA A 150 13.15 -11.50 17.99
C ALA A 150 13.42 -12.53 16.89
N SER A 151 14.32 -12.21 15.98
CA SER A 151 14.65 -13.02 14.79
C SER A 151 15.92 -13.84 14.96
N SER A 152 16.53 -13.91 16.14
CA SER A 152 17.74 -14.71 16.43
C SER A 152 17.58 -16.16 15.94
N GLY A 153 18.65 -16.72 15.38
CA GLY A 153 18.69 -18.07 14.83
C GLY A 153 19.41 -19.07 15.72
N GLU A 154 19.43 -20.33 15.29
CA GLU A 154 20.05 -21.43 16.04
C GLU A 154 21.59 -21.52 15.85
N LEU A 155 22.13 -20.91 14.78
CA LEU A 155 23.55 -20.98 14.48
C LEU A 155 24.34 -19.85 15.13
N PRO A 156 25.38 -20.13 15.94
CA PRO A 156 26.16 -19.08 16.57
C PRO A 156 27.03 -18.34 15.57
N LEU A 157 27.29 -17.05 15.83
CA LEU A 157 28.14 -16.18 14.99
C LEU A 157 29.63 -16.54 15.15
N THR A 158 30.00 -17.73 14.69
CA THR A 158 31.35 -18.32 14.76
C THR A 158 31.68 -19.05 13.47
N GLN A 159 32.97 -19.41 13.30
CA GLN A 159 33.39 -20.24 12.17
C GLN A 159 32.69 -21.63 12.18
N ALA A 160 32.50 -22.23 13.34
CA ALA A 160 31.77 -23.51 13.46
C ALA A 160 30.28 -23.35 13.06
N GLY A 161 29.64 -22.23 13.39
CA GLY A 161 28.30 -21.91 12.90
C GLY A 161 28.26 -21.79 11.38
N LEU A 162 29.25 -21.11 10.78
CA LEU A 162 29.38 -21.01 9.32
C LEU A 162 29.60 -22.37 8.64
N ASP A 163 30.38 -23.25 9.24
CA ASP A 163 30.62 -24.59 8.71
C ASP A 163 29.31 -25.42 8.75
N ARG A 164 28.52 -25.33 9.81
CA ARG A 164 27.20 -25.94 9.91
C ARG A 164 26.22 -25.34 8.89
N TYR A 165 26.15 -24.02 8.76
CA TYR A 165 25.35 -23.33 7.77
C TYR A 165 25.61 -23.88 6.36
N LYS A 166 26.89 -24.10 6.01
CA LYS A 166 27.26 -24.65 4.70
C LYS A 166 26.86 -26.12 4.55
N SER A 167 27.22 -26.98 5.50
CA SER A 167 27.10 -28.40 5.36
C SER A 167 25.75 -29.00 5.75
N GLU A 168 25.10 -28.41 6.79
CA GLU A 168 23.86 -28.95 7.34
C GLU A 168 22.61 -28.21 6.79
N TYR A 169 22.80 -26.99 6.22
CA TYR A 169 21.71 -26.18 5.71
C TYR A 169 21.81 -25.93 4.19
N ILE A 170 22.75 -25.16 3.68
CA ILE A 170 22.83 -24.80 2.26
C ILE A 170 23.09 -26.00 1.35
N ASP A 171 24.02 -26.88 1.71
CA ASP A 171 24.29 -28.09 0.91
C ASP A 171 23.09 -29.06 0.88
N VAL A 172 22.33 -29.13 1.97
CA VAL A 172 21.09 -29.93 2.05
C VAL A 172 20.02 -29.34 1.14
N ILE A 173 19.77 -28.02 1.22
CA ILE A 173 18.86 -27.31 0.32
C ILE A 173 19.25 -27.53 -1.13
N ALA A 174 20.51 -27.26 -1.49
CA ALA A 174 21.02 -27.45 -2.87
C ALA A 174 20.86 -28.88 -3.37
N ASN A 175 21.07 -29.87 -2.50
CA ASN A 175 20.89 -31.29 -2.88
C ASN A 175 19.42 -31.64 -3.15
N VAL A 176 18.48 -31.07 -2.40
CA VAL A 176 17.04 -31.22 -2.70
C VAL A 176 16.72 -30.56 -4.03
N LEU A 177 17.11 -29.29 -4.22
CA LEU A 177 16.79 -28.50 -5.42
C LEU A 177 17.39 -29.08 -6.71
N LYS A 178 18.57 -29.73 -6.65
CA LYS A 178 19.22 -30.39 -7.80
C LYS A 178 18.51 -31.64 -8.28
N ASN A 179 17.53 -32.16 -7.54
CA ASN A 179 16.85 -33.38 -7.95
C ASN A 179 16.16 -33.17 -9.31
N PRO A 180 16.44 -33.96 -10.36
CA PRO A 180 15.85 -33.79 -11.69
C PRO A 180 14.32 -33.80 -11.70
N LYS A 181 13.69 -34.36 -10.67
CA LYS A 181 12.24 -34.34 -10.48
C LYS A 181 11.67 -32.91 -10.48
N TYR A 182 12.45 -31.93 -9.99
CA TYR A 182 11.99 -30.53 -9.79
C TYR A 182 12.42 -29.59 -10.92
N GLN A 183 13.05 -30.08 -11.98
CA GLN A 183 13.53 -29.26 -13.09
C GLN A 183 12.45 -28.42 -13.79
N ASP A 184 11.18 -28.81 -13.65
CA ASP A 184 10.04 -28.15 -14.25
C ASP A 184 9.34 -27.14 -13.29
N VAL A 185 9.93 -26.87 -12.13
CA VAL A 185 9.52 -25.82 -11.18
C VAL A 185 10.51 -24.68 -11.26
N ARG A 186 10.08 -23.46 -11.46
CA ARG A 186 10.90 -22.25 -11.24
C ARG A 186 11.02 -22.03 -9.74
N ILE A 187 12.18 -22.20 -9.18
CA ILE A 187 12.41 -22.13 -7.74
C ILE A 187 13.06 -20.77 -7.42
N THR A 188 12.32 -19.87 -6.81
CA THR A 188 12.85 -18.58 -6.38
C THR A 188 13.31 -18.67 -4.94
N THR A 189 14.57 -18.31 -4.67
CA THR A 189 15.16 -18.28 -3.33
C THR A 189 15.44 -16.83 -2.92
N ILE A 190 14.90 -16.43 -1.76
CA ILE A 190 15.21 -15.15 -1.13
C ILE A 190 16.32 -15.41 -0.11
N ILE A 191 17.46 -14.79 -0.32
CA ILE A 191 18.68 -15.10 0.42
C ILE A 191 18.87 -14.13 1.58
N GLU A 192 18.81 -14.67 2.79
CA GLU A 192 19.19 -14.11 4.06
C GLU A 192 18.68 -12.66 4.30
N PRO A 193 17.36 -12.49 4.45
CA PRO A 193 16.76 -11.20 4.83
C PRO A 193 17.48 -10.50 5.97
N ASP A 194 17.51 -9.16 5.93
CA ASP A 194 18.08 -8.23 6.93
C ASP A 194 19.59 -8.37 7.20
N SER A 195 20.30 -9.27 6.51
CA SER A 195 21.70 -9.58 6.81
C SER A 195 22.69 -8.51 6.31
N LEU A 196 22.76 -8.29 5.00
CA LEU A 196 23.69 -7.31 4.41
C LEU A 196 23.38 -5.86 4.78
N PRO A 197 22.12 -5.41 4.84
CA PRO A 197 21.77 -4.07 5.30
C PRO A 197 22.30 -3.76 6.70
N ASN A 198 22.24 -4.71 7.62
CA ASN A 198 22.76 -4.59 8.97
C ASN A 198 24.27 -4.31 8.99
N LEU A 199 25.04 -4.86 8.05
CA LEU A 199 26.47 -4.60 7.95
C LEU A 199 26.81 -3.16 7.49
N VAL A 200 25.83 -2.44 6.93
CA VAL A 200 25.99 -1.05 6.48
C VAL A 200 25.58 -0.08 7.57
N THR A 201 24.41 -0.27 8.17
CA THR A 201 23.74 0.74 8.99
C THR A 201 23.82 0.48 10.48
N ASN A 202 23.91 -0.79 10.92
CA ASN A 202 23.79 -1.17 12.33
C ASN A 202 25.11 -1.60 12.99
N THR A 203 26.23 -1.15 12.44
CA THR A 203 27.57 -1.51 12.94
C THR A 203 27.94 -0.91 14.31
N ALA A 204 27.10 -0.08 14.90
CA ALA A 204 27.19 0.32 16.29
C ALA A 204 26.72 -0.77 17.26
N ASP A 205 25.89 -1.72 16.79
CA ASP A 205 25.51 -2.90 17.54
C ASP A 205 26.69 -3.88 17.60
N PRO A 206 27.05 -4.41 18.79
CA PRO A 206 28.21 -5.32 18.95
C PRO A 206 28.10 -6.61 18.11
N GLU A 207 26.92 -7.20 17.97
CA GLU A 207 26.73 -8.43 17.19
C GLU A 207 26.89 -8.13 15.70
N CYS A 208 26.36 -7.01 15.20
CA CYS A 208 26.53 -6.58 13.81
C CYS A 208 27.98 -6.18 13.50
N ALA A 209 28.68 -5.53 14.44
CA ALA A 209 30.10 -5.23 14.33
C ALA A 209 30.93 -6.52 14.24
N GLN A 210 30.58 -7.56 15.02
CA GLN A 210 31.22 -8.86 14.96
C GLN A 210 30.91 -9.57 13.62
N ALA A 211 29.66 -9.54 13.15
CA ALA A 211 29.28 -10.12 11.86
C ALA A 211 30.07 -9.49 10.70
N ARG A 212 30.22 -8.16 10.72
CA ARG A 212 31.02 -7.42 9.75
C ARG A 212 32.51 -7.76 9.83
N SER A 213 33.11 -7.70 11.01
CA SER A 213 34.56 -7.91 11.19
C SER A 213 35.00 -9.34 10.92
N SER A 214 34.18 -10.34 11.24
CA SER A 214 34.44 -11.75 10.95
C SER A 214 34.25 -12.11 9.47
N GLY A 215 33.43 -11.34 8.75
CA GLY A 215 33.02 -11.59 7.38
C GLY A 215 32.12 -12.82 7.22
N ILE A 216 31.52 -13.32 8.30
CA ILE A 216 30.70 -14.55 8.30
C ILE A 216 29.48 -14.36 7.41
N TYR A 217 28.78 -13.23 7.49
CA TYR A 217 27.62 -12.95 6.64
C TYR A 217 27.97 -12.97 5.16
N VAL A 218 29.02 -12.25 4.77
CA VAL A 218 29.48 -12.20 3.37
C VAL A 218 29.87 -13.60 2.87
N LYS A 219 30.65 -14.35 3.66
CA LYS A 219 31.07 -15.72 3.27
C LYS A 219 29.90 -16.69 3.18
N GLY A 220 28.91 -16.59 4.07
CA GLY A 220 27.70 -17.40 4.06
C GLY A 220 26.85 -17.13 2.82
N ILE A 221 26.57 -15.86 2.53
CA ILE A 221 25.78 -15.44 1.38
C ILE A 221 26.46 -15.78 0.06
N GLN A 222 27.76 -15.53 -0.08
CA GLN A 222 28.53 -15.94 -1.25
C GLN A 222 28.45 -17.46 -1.47
N TYR A 223 28.56 -18.25 -0.41
CA TYR A 223 28.42 -19.69 -0.49
C TYR A 223 27.02 -20.12 -0.93
N ALA A 224 25.97 -19.52 -0.38
CA ALA A 224 24.59 -19.79 -0.77
C ALA A 224 24.36 -19.45 -2.25
N LEU A 225 24.80 -18.26 -2.70
CA LEU A 225 24.72 -17.86 -4.10
C LEU A 225 25.45 -18.84 -5.02
N ASP A 226 26.69 -19.22 -4.73
CA ASP A 226 27.47 -20.14 -5.55
C ASP A 226 26.80 -21.53 -5.68
N LYS A 227 26.14 -21.99 -4.61
CA LYS A 227 25.48 -23.30 -4.60
C LYS A 227 24.13 -23.30 -5.29
N LEU A 228 23.34 -22.27 -5.08
CA LEU A 228 21.96 -22.19 -5.54
C LEU A 228 21.87 -21.72 -6.99
N HIS A 229 22.61 -20.66 -7.36
CA HIS A 229 22.67 -20.18 -8.74
C HIS A 229 23.22 -21.23 -9.74
N ALA A 230 24.05 -22.18 -9.29
CA ALA A 230 24.53 -23.27 -10.14
C ALA A 230 23.43 -24.25 -10.58
N ILE A 231 22.19 -24.11 -10.10
CA ILE A 231 21.05 -24.98 -10.41
C ILE A 231 20.16 -24.26 -11.45
N PRO A 232 20.00 -24.78 -12.68
CA PRO A 232 19.46 -24.02 -13.80
C PRO A 232 18.04 -23.47 -13.63
N ASN A 233 17.20 -24.08 -12.80
CA ASN A 233 15.82 -23.68 -12.53
C ASN A 233 15.66 -22.96 -11.18
N VAL A 234 16.78 -22.58 -10.53
CA VAL A 234 16.79 -21.79 -9.30
C VAL A 234 17.16 -20.36 -9.62
N TYR A 235 16.40 -19.45 -9.08
CA TYR A 235 16.54 -18.00 -9.21
C TYR A 235 16.87 -17.40 -7.84
N THR A 236 17.93 -16.62 -7.76
CA THR A 236 18.48 -16.10 -6.51
C THR A 236 18.20 -14.61 -6.38
N TYR A 237 17.41 -14.23 -5.38
CA TYR A 237 17.11 -12.85 -5.04
C TYR A 237 17.75 -12.51 -3.68
N LEU A 238 18.44 -11.38 -3.62
CA LEU A 238 18.96 -10.85 -2.36
C LEU A 238 17.95 -9.90 -1.74
N ASP A 239 17.74 -10.01 -0.43
CA ASP A 239 16.99 -8.99 0.31
C ASP A 239 17.72 -7.64 0.29
N TYR A 240 16.98 -6.57 0.05
CA TYR A 240 17.48 -5.19 -0.01
C TYR A 240 16.75 -4.28 0.99
N ALA A 241 16.33 -4.82 2.13
CA ALA A 241 15.58 -4.12 3.17
C ALA A 241 14.38 -3.32 2.60
N HIS A 242 14.23 -2.05 2.94
CA HIS A 242 13.09 -1.22 2.50
C HIS A 242 13.42 0.27 2.48
N SER A 243 12.57 1.08 1.85
CA SER A 243 12.76 2.52 1.71
C SER A 243 12.93 3.26 3.04
N GLY A 244 12.23 2.81 4.10
CA GLY A 244 12.35 3.37 5.45
C GLY A 244 13.64 3.06 6.18
N TRP A 245 14.50 2.19 5.62
CA TRP A 245 15.81 1.83 6.18
C TRP A 245 16.96 2.28 5.27
N LEU A 246 16.90 1.97 3.99
CA LEU A 246 18.00 2.23 3.04
C LEU A 246 17.74 3.41 2.09
N GLY A 247 16.61 4.11 2.24
CA GLY A 247 16.19 5.14 1.30
C GLY A 247 16.97 6.46 1.34
N TRP A 248 17.84 6.69 2.33
CA TRP A 248 18.75 7.86 2.33
C TRP A 248 19.89 7.67 1.34
N ASP A 249 20.26 8.69 0.60
CA ASP A 249 21.28 8.63 -0.46
C ASP A 249 22.61 7.99 0.01
N ASN A 250 23.03 8.29 1.24
CA ASN A 250 24.25 7.72 1.80
C ASN A 250 24.12 6.21 2.09
N ASN A 251 22.99 5.79 2.68
CA ASN A 251 22.71 4.38 2.94
C ASN A 251 22.58 3.59 1.62
N LEU A 252 21.83 4.13 0.66
CA LEU A 252 21.67 3.55 -0.66
C LEU A 252 23.02 3.33 -1.35
N THR A 253 23.88 4.37 -1.37
CA THR A 253 25.20 4.30 -2.01
C THR A 253 26.10 3.24 -1.38
N GLN A 254 26.19 3.20 -0.04
CA GLN A 254 27.01 2.23 0.67
C GLN A 254 26.47 0.80 0.49
N THR A 255 25.15 0.63 0.46
CA THR A 255 24.52 -0.67 0.29
C THR A 255 24.74 -1.20 -1.13
N VAL A 256 24.58 -0.37 -2.17
CA VAL A 256 24.92 -0.75 -3.56
C VAL A 256 26.38 -1.21 -3.66
N GLN A 257 27.30 -0.51 -3.03
CA GLN A 257 28.71 -0.92 -3.00
C GLN A 257 28.88 -2.29 -2.32
N GLN A 258 28.29 -2.48 -1.14
CA GLN A 258 28.37 -3.74 -0.37
C GLN A 258 27.82 -4.92 -1.17
N TYR A 259 26.65 -4.77 -1.80
CA TYR A 259 26.04 -5.83 -2.61
C TYR A 259 26.86 -6.13 -3.86
N THR A 260 27.40 -5.11 -4.49
CA THR A 260 28.28 -5.26 -5.66
C THR A 260 29.55 -6.04 -5.31
N GLU A 261 30.17 -5.75 -4.15
CA GLU A 261 31.35 -6.49 -3.66
C GLU A 261 31.00 -7.94 -3.32
N VAL A 262 29.86 -8.19 -2.65
CA VAL A 262 29.40 -9.55 -2.33
C VAL A 262 29.15 -10.36 -3.59
N ALA A 263 28.39 -9.85 -4.54
CA ALA A 263 28.11 -10.56 -5.79
C ALA A 263 29.38 -10.81 -6.62
N LYS A 264 30.25 -9.83 -6.78
CA LYS A 264 31.53 -9.98 -7.47
C LYS A 264 32.47 -11.01 -6.82
N GLY A 265 32.30 -11.29 -5.55
CA GLY A 265 33.08 -12.29 -4.82
C GLY A 265 32.59 -13.74 -5.04
N THR A 266 31.52 -13.96 -5.78
CA THR A 266 31.00 -15.29 -6.16
C THR A 266 31.62 -15.79 -7.47
N ALA A 267 31.46 -17.07 -7.76
CA ALA A 267 31.99 -17.69 -8.99
C ALA A 267 31.36 -17.10 -10.27
N ALA A 268 30.08 -16.77 -10.24
CA ALA A 268 29.35 -16.18 -11.37
C ALA A 268 29.39 -14.64 -11.39
N GLY A 269 30.00 -14.00 -10.38
CA GLY A 269 30.03 -12.55 -10.27
C GLY A 269 28.61 -11.95 -10.11
N LEU A 270 28.36 -10.82 -10.74
CA LEU A 270 27.03 -10.15 -10.65
C LEU A 270 25.88 -11.03 -11.18
N SER A 271 26.17 -11.98 -12.08
CA SER A 271 25.16 -12.91 -12.59
C SER A 271 24.73 -13.98 -11.56
N SER A 272 25.39 -14.06 -10.39
CA SER A 272 24.94 -14.94 -9.30
C SER A 272 23.67 -14.45 -8.61
N VAL A 273 23.17 -13.26 -8.96
CA VAL A 273 21.97 -12.65 -8.40
C VAL A 273 21.03 -12.30 -9.54
N ASP A 274 19.87 -12.93 -9.60
CA ASP A 274 18.85 -12.69 -10.62
C ASP A 274 18.07 -11.40 -10.35
N GLY A 275 17.89 -11.06 -9.09
CA GLY A 275 17.20 -9.83 -8.69
C GLY A 275 17.34 -9.47 -7.21
N LEU A 276 16.69 -8.40 -6.84
CA LEU A 276 16.62 -7.95 -5.45
C LEU A 276 15.16 -7.89 -4.98
N ILE A 277 14.95 -8.04 -3.68
CA ILE A 277 13.63 -7.91 -3.08
C ILE A 277 13.64 -6.86 -1.97
N THR A 278 12.60 -6.02 -1.93
CA THR A 278 12.44 -5.00 -0.89
C THR A 278 11.23 -5.29 0.00
N ASN A 279 11.23 -4.67 1.17
CA ASN A 279 10.13 -4.68 2.13
C ASN A 279 9.84 -6.06 2.75
N VAL A 280 10.80 -7.01 2.70
CA VAL A 280 10.62 -8.32 3.30
C VAL A 280 10.30 -8.16 4.79
N ALA A 281 9.19 -8.76 5.20
CA ALA A 281 8.70 -8.73 6.57
C ALA A 281 8.49 -7.30 7.15
N ASN A 282 8.35 -6.27 6.33
CA ASN A 282 8.12 -4.90 6.77
C ASN A 282 6.74 -4.36 6.33
N TYR A 283 6.48 -3.09 6.59
CA TYR A 283 5.17 -2.45 6.45
C TYR A 283 5.22 -1.17 5.62
N THR A 284 6.35 -0.84 4.98
CA THR A 284 6.46 0.39 4.17
C THR A 284 5.50 0.31 2.98
N PRO A 285 4.65 1.33 2.75
CA PRO A 285 3.63 1.29 1.71
C PRO A 285 4.26 1.12 0.33
N LEU A 286 3.51 0.46 -0.56
CA LEU A 286 3.91 0.34 -1.96
C LEU A 286 3.98 1.72 -2.62
N GLU A 287 2.96 2.57 -2.35
CA GLU A 287 2.87 3.95 -2.81
C GLU A 287 2.30 4.86 -1.71
N GLU A 288 2.82 6.08 -1.64
CA GLU A 288 2.27 7.19 -0.85
C GLU A 288 1.48 8.15 -1.75
N PRO A 289 0.17 7.92 -1.97
CA PRO A 289 -0.57 8.56 -3.07
C PRO A 289 -0.70 10.08 -2.95
N PHE A 290 -0.52 10.63 -1.74
CA PHE A 290 -0.63 12.06 -1.47
C PHE A 290 0.71 12.73 -1.13
N LEU A 291 1.81 11.97 -1.12
CA LEU A 291 3.16 12.45 -0.82
C LEU A 291 4.12 12.07 -1.96
N THR A 292 3.80 12.54 -3.16
CA THR A 292 4.51 12.15 -4.41
C THR A 292 5.75 13.00 -4.72
N ASN A 293 6.01 14.06 -3.95
CA ASN A 293 7.15 14.96 -4.19
C ASN A 293 7.88 15.26 -2.87
N PRO A 294 9.07 14.67 -2.64
CA PRO A 294 9.85 14.89 -1.43
C PRO A 294 10.35 16.33 -1.26
N ASP A 295 10.50 17.06 -2.35
CA ASP A 295 10.98 18.45 -2.36
C ASP A 295 9.84 19.49 -2.29
N LYS A 296 8.59 19.04 -2.28
CA LYS A 296 7.45 19.93 -2.01
C LYS A 296 7.66 20.66 -0.69
N THR A 297 7.34 21.96 -0.64
CA THR A 297 7.45 22.76 0.58
C THR A 297 6.08 22.99 1.24
N VAL A 298 6.03 22.81 2.55
CA VAL A 298 4.90 23.11 3.42
C VAL A 298 5.39 24.00 4.54
N GLY A 299 4.77 25.16 4.72
CA GLY A 299 5.23 26.19 5.67
C GLY A 299 6.67 26.66 5.41
N GLY A 300 7.15 26.59 4.15
CA GLY A 300 8.52 26.96 3.75
C GLY A 300 9.56 25.87 3.96
N THR A 301 9.18 24.64 4.36
CA THR A 301 10.09 23.53 4.67
C THR A 301 9.76 22.31 3.80
N MET A 302 10.78 21.60 3.30
CA MET A 302 10.61 20.43 2.42
C MET A 302 9.92 19.26 3.15
N VAL A 303 9.02 18.54 2.49
CA VAL A 303 8.28 17.40 3.06
C VAL A 303 9.23 16.30 3.55
N LYS A 304 10.29 16.00 2.82
CA LYS A 304 11.30 15.02 3.24
C LYS A 304 12.01 15.38 4.56
N SER A 305 12.01 16.64 4.99
CA SER A 305 12.62 17.07 6.25
C SER A 305 11.72 16.92 7.48
N SER A 306 10.49 16.40 7.30
CA SER A 306 9.59 16.10 8.43
C SER A 306 10.19 15.10 9.40
N LYS A 307 9.69 15.06 10.64
CA LYS A 307 10.11 14.07 11.66
C LYS A 307 9.84 12.64 11.26
N TYR A 308 8.92 12.41 10.32
CA TYR A 308 8.59 11.06 9.83
C TYR A 308 9.58 10.59 8.76
N TYR A 309 10.00 11.47 7.84
CA TYR A 309 10.90 11.11 6.74
C TYR A 309 12.38 11.40 7.02
N GLU A 310 12.73 12.33 7.92
CA GLU A 310 14.09 12.59 8.38
C GLU A 310 15.10 12.76 7.24
N TRP A 311 14.72 13.54 6.20
CA TRP A 311 15.49 13.77 4.97
C TRP A 311 15.58 12.57 4.01
N ASN A 312 14.84 11.50 4.24
CA ASN A 312 14.74 10.40 3.31
C ASN A 312 13.88 10.81 2.09
N PRO A 313 14.43 10.78 0.85
CA PRO A 313 13.68 11.15 -0.33
C PRO A 313 12.79 10.02 -0.88
N ASN A 314 12.97 8.78 -0.42
CA ASN A 314 12.20 7.63 -0.86
C ASN A 314 11.02 7.41 0.10
N PHE A 315 9.85 7.88 -0.29
CA PHE A 315 8.68 7.85 0.59
C PHE A 315 8.00 6.49 0.62
N ASP A 316 8.13 5.70 -0.44
CA ASP A 316 7.50 4.42 -0.65
C ASP A 316 8.41 3.43 -1.40
N GLU A 317 7.93 2.21 -1.61
CA GLU A 317 8.72 1.14 -2.21
C GLU A 317 8.84 1.29 -3.73
N VAL A 318 7.87 1.89 -4.43
CA VAL A 318 7.96 2.11 -5.89
C VAL A 318 9.06 3.11 -6.23
N ASP A 319 9.13 4.21 -5.50
CA ASP A 319 10.19 5.20 -5.71
C ASP A 319 11.56 4.65 -5.29
N PHE A 320 11.58 3.86 -4.22
CA PHE A 320 12.81 3.21 -3.75
C PHE A 320 13.34 2.22 -4.80
N THR A 321 12.51 1.33 -5.35
CA THR A 321 12.93 0.36 -6.37
C THR A 321 13.50 1.02 -7.62
N LYS A 322 12.90 2.13 -8.10
CA LYS A 322 13.45 2.93 -9.21
C LYS A 322 14.86 3.46 -8.91
N ASN A 323 15.05 3.97 -7.70
CA ASN A 323 16.34 4.54 -7.29
C ASN A 323 17.39 3.45 -7.07
N VAL A 324 17.01 2.31 -6.46
CA VAL A 324 17.87 1.12 -6.31
C VAL A 324 18.32 0.63 -7.67
N HIS A 325 17.40 0.36 -8.59
CA HIS A 325 17.75 -0.13 -9.93
C HIS A 325 18.72 0.80 -10.65
N ARG A 326 18.45 2.11 -10.66
CA ARG A 326 19.33 3.11 -11.27
C ARG A 326 20.74 3.10 -10.66
N ALA A 327 20.83 2.98 -9.34
CA ALA A 327 22.10 2.94 -8.63
C ALA A 327 22.88 1.64 -8.91
N LEU A 328 22.21 0.49 -8.98
CA LEU A 328 22.82 -0.78 -9.35
C LEU A 328 23.36 -0.76 -10.77
N VAL A 329 22.58 -0.31 -11.76
CA VAL A 329 23.03 -0.19 -13.15
C VAL A 329 24.25 0.75 -13.26
N SER A 330 24.27 1.85 -12.50
CA SER A 330 25.42 2.74 -12.41
C SER A 330 26.65 2.07 -11.79
N ALA A 331 26.48 1.07 -10.94
CA ALA A 331 27.55 0.25 -10.35
C ALA A 331 27.99 -0.92 -11.24
N GLY A 332 27.38 -1.09 -12.42
CA GLY A 332 27.71 -2.08 -13.43
C GLY A 332 26.87 -3.36 -13.39
N TRP A 333 25.72 -3.36 -12.67
CA TRP A 333 24.77 -4.47 -12.72
C TRP A 333 24.04 -4.50 -14.06
N PRO A 334 23.54 -5.67 -14.48
CA PRO A 334 22.71 -5.78 -15.68
C PRO A 334 21.49 -4.87 -15.61
N ALA A 335 21.11 -4.24 -16.72
CA ALA A 335 19.87 -3.46 -16.79
C ALA A 335 18.60 -4.34 -16.67
N SER A 336 18.73 -5.65 -16.87
CA SER A 336 17.66 -6.63 -16.65
C SER A 336 17.54 -7.09 -15.19
N THR A 337 18.38 -6.63 -14.26
CA THR A 337 18.25 -6.99 -12.84
C THR A 337 16.86 -6.63 -12.34
N GLY A 338 16.06 -7.64 -12.01
CA GLY A 338 14.68 -7.49 -11.59
C GLY A 338 14.53 -7.06 -10.13
N LEU A 339 13.39 -6.47 -9.80
CA LEU A 339 13.04 -6.10 -8.44
C LEU A 339 11.71 -6.73 -8.03
N VAL A 340 11.61 -7.12 -6.79
CA VAL A 340 10.39 -7.66 -6.18
C VAL A 340 10.06 -6.83 -4.94
N VAL A 341 8.78 -6.62 -4.66
CA VAL A 341 8.33 -5.99 -3.42
C VAL A 341 7.50 -6.99 -2.63
N ASP A 342 7.84 -7.18 -1.34
CA ASP A 342 6.94 -7.85 -0.40
C ASP A 342 5.77 -6.94 -0.07
N THR A 343 4.59 -7.30 -0.57
CA THR A 343 3.35 -6.53 -0.36
C THR A 343 2.42 -7.14 0.68
N SER A 344 2.89 -8.13 1.43
CA SER A 344 2.05 -8.93 2.33
C SER A 344 1.32 -8.12 3.40
N ARG A 345 1.94 -7.05 3.93
CA ARG A 345 1.44 -6.34 5.12
C ARG A 345 1.50 -4.82 5.02
N ASN A 346 1.64 -4.27 3.82
CA ASN A 346 1.87 -2.85 3.57
C ASN A 346 0.65 -2.09 3.00
N GLY A 347 -0.55 -2.67 3.10
CA GLY A 347 -1.77 -2.10 2.50
C GLY A 347 -2.30 -0.85 3.17
N TRP A 348 -2.22 -0.76 4.51
CA TRP A 348 -2.66 0.41 5.29
C TRP A 348 -4.05 0.92 4.92
N GLY A 349 -5.02 0.02 4.79
CA GLY A 349 -6.42 0.37 4.53
C GLY A 349 -7.18 0.73 5.81
N GLY A 350 -8.49 0.58 5.75
CA GLY A 350 -9.38 0.88 6.86
C GLY A 350 -9.66 2.38 7.02
N ALA A 351 -10.34 2.74 8.11
CA ALA A 351 -10.83 4.10 8.33
C ALA A 351 -9.72 5.16 8.53
N ALA A 352 -8.51 4.71 8.92
CA ALA A 352 -7.39 5.62 9.16
C ALA A 352 -6.61 5.99 7.88
N ARG A 353 -6.88 5.30 6.74
CA ARG A 353 -6.21 5.63 5.47
C ARG A 353 -6.67 7.00 4.98
N PRO A 354 -5.75 7.91 4.64
CA PRO A 354 -6.13 9.20 4.08
C PRO A 354 -6.84 9.03 2.72
N THR A 355 -7.81 9.88 2.45
CA THR A 355 -8.57 9.92 1.18
C THR A 355 -8.24 11.14 0.35
N ALA A 356 -7.46 12.08 0.89
CA ALA A 356 -7.00 13.29 0.22
C ALA A 356 -5.67 13.76 0.83
N GLU A 357 -4.97 14.60 0.09
CA GLU A 357 -3.82 15.34 0.57
C GLU A 357 -4.25 16.37 1.64
N SER A 358 -3.48 16.49 2.72
CA SER A 358 -3.75 17.48 3.78
C SER A 358 -3.58 18.93 3.26
N THR A 359 -4.36 19.81 3.82
CA THR A 359 -4.24 21.27 3.57
C THR A 359 -3.49 22.00 4.68
N SER A 360 -2.95 21.28 5.67
CA SER A 360 -2.18 21.88 6.77
C SER A 360 -0.96 22.64 6.28
N THR A 361 -0.69 23.77 6.90
CA THR A 361 0.53 24.56 6.68
C THR A 361 1.66 24.18 7.65
N THR A 362 1.39 23.29 8.59
CA THR A 362 2.38 22.74 9.54
C THR A 362 2.92 21.44 8.99
N LEU A 363 4.23 21.34 8.75
CA LEU A 363 4.87 20.25 8.05
C LEU A 363 4.53 18.85 8.61
N ASP A 364 4.77 18.63 9.90
CA ASP A 364 4.54 17.31 10.51
C ASP A 364 3.06 16.91 10.53
N THR A 365 2.16 17.89 10.69
CA THR A 365 0.71 17.67 10.59
C THR A 365 0.33 17.29 9.16
N TYR A 366 0.81 18.07 8.16
CA TYR A 366 0.59 17.77 6.75
C TYR A 366 1.02 16.34 6.40
N VAL A 367 2.22 15.92 6.80
CA VAL A 367 2.73 14.57 6.55
C VAL A 367 1.88 13.52 7.27
N ASN A 368 1.55 13.72 8.54
CA ASN A 368 0.77 12.76 9.32
C ASN A 368 -0.65 12.57 8.80
N GLU A 369 -1.26 13.59 8.24
CA GLU A 369 -2.60 13.52 7.66
C GLU A 369 -2.59 12.96 6.24
N SER A 370 -1.50 13.12 5.48
CA SER A 370 -1.40 12.72 4.07
C SER A 370 -0.83 11.31 3.88
N LYS A 371 0.08 10.82 4.77
CA LYS A 371 0.75 9.54 4.58
C LYS A 371 -0.16 8.33 4.76
N ALA A 372 0.01 7.32 3.93
CA ALA A 372 -0.68 6.04 4.05
C ALA A 372 -0.16 5.22 5.23
N ASP A 373 1.15 5.19 5.47
CA ASP A 373 1.77 4.52 6.60
C ASP A 373 1.33 5.16 7.93
N ARG A 374 0.61 4.41 8.75
CA ARG A 374 0.05 4.94 10.00
C ARG A 374 0.97 4.80 11.21
N ARG A 375 2.17 4.20 11.06
CA ARG A 375 3.18 4.20 12.13
C ARG A 375 3.58 5.63 12.48
N THR A 376 3.96 5.83 13.73
CA THR A 376 4.48 7.14 14.18
C THR A 376 5.91 7.40 13.72
N HIS A 377 6.65 6.33 13.39
CA HIS A 377 8.00 6.39 12.84
C HIS A 377 8.26 5.17 11.94
N ARG A 378 8.98 5.35 10.83
CA ARG A 378 9.24 4.29 9.84
C ARG A 378 10.10 3.13 10.37
N GLY A 379 10.91 3.39 11.38
CA GLY A 379 11.73 2.38 12.05
C GLY A 379 10.98 1.47 13.03
N LEU A 380 9.68 1.64 13.23
CA LEU A 380 8.86 0.78 14.09
C LEU A 380 8.38 -0.41 13.27
N TRP A 381 9.10 -1.53 13.35
CA TRP A 381 8.97 -2.66 12.43
C TRP A 381 8.18 -3.86 12.97
N CYS A 382 8.03 -4.02 14.30
CA CYS A 382 7.46 -5.23 14.85
C CYS A 382 5.93 -5.18 14.98
N ASN A 383 5.24 -6.14 14.40
CA ASN A 383 3.78 -6.37 14.53
C ASN A 383 2.95 -5.07 14.49
N ALA A 384 3.19 -4.21 13.50
CA ALA A 384 2.66 -2.85 13.45
C ALA A 384 1.13 -2.82 13.51
N SER A 385 0.59 -2.12 14.51
CA SER A 385 -0.86 -1.92 14.64
C SER A 385 -1.41 -1.05 13.51
N GLY A 386 -2.60 -1.38 13.02
CA GLY A 386 -3.27 -0.65 11.94
C GLY A 386 -2.83 -1.05 10.54
N ALA A 387 -1.81 -1.87 10.38
CA ALA A 387 -1.38 -2.39 9.09
C ALA A 387 -2.47 -3.24 8.40
N GLY A 388 -2.38 -3.39 7.08
CA GLY A 388 -3.31 -4.18 6.28
C GLY A 388 -2.59 -5.04 5.24
N LEU A 389 -3.27 -6.05 4.70
CA LEU A 389 -2.79 -6.75 3.51
C LEU A 389 -2.61 -5.74 2.39
N GLY A 390 -1.50 -5.83 1.67
CA GLY A 390 -1.23 -5.02 0.49
C GLY A 390 -1.70 -5.67 -0.82
N GLN A 391 -1.09 -5.26 -1.92
CA GLN A 391 -1.40 -5.83 -3.24
C GLN A 391 -1.24 -7.35 -3.22
N PRO A 392 -2.20 -8.09 -3.78
CA PRO A 392 -2.05 -9.53 -3.95
C PRO A 392 -0.80 -9.86 -4.79
N PRO A 393 -0.19 -11.04 -4.59
CA PRO A 393 0.90 -11.50 -5.43
C PRO A 393 0.55 -11.45 -6.92
N GLN A 394 1.42 -10.83 -7.70
CA GLN A 394 1.21 -10.58 -9.13
C GLN A 394 2.54 -10.58 -9.86
N ALA A 395 2.65 -11.34 -10.94
CA ALA A 395 3.79 -11.29 -11.85
C ALA A 395 3.73 -10.05 -12.74
N ALA A 396 4.89 -9.44 -13.02
CA ALA A 396 5.05 -8.31 -13.94
C ALA A 396 3.97 -7.23 -13.77
N PRO A 397 3.83 -6.61 -12.57
CA PRO A 397 2.76 -5.67 -12.29
C PRO A 397 2.82 -4.47 -13.25
N SER A 398 1.68 -4.18 -13.90
CA SER A 398 1.56 -3.04 -14.81
C SER A 398 1.28 -1.75 -14.05
N GLY A 399 1.62 -0.59 -14.66
CA GLY A 399 1.35 0.72 -14.06
C GLY A 399 2.53 1.32 -13.28
N TYR A 400 3.65 0.62 -13.22
CA TYR A 400 4.86 1.06 -12.51
C TYR A 400 6.06 1.19 -13.47
N PRO A 401 6.03 2.13 -14.42
CA PRO A 401 7.12 2.31 -15.37
C PRO A 401 8.42 2.68 -14.63
N ASP A 402 9.55 2.22 -15.15
CA ASP A 402 10.89 2.46 -14.60
C ASP A 402 11.16 1.86 -13.21
N SER A 403 10.25 1.05 -12.67
CA SER A 403 10.45 0.35 -11.38
C SER A 403 11.16 -0.99 -11.53
N HIS A 404 11.19 -1.55 -12.73
CA HIS A 404 11.78 -2.85 -13.06
C HIS A 404 11.23 -4.00 -12.18
N LEU A 405 9.95 -3.95 -11.86
CA LEU A 405 9.29 -4.92 -10.98
C LEU A 405 9.01 -6.23 -11.69
N ASP A 406 9.65 -7.31 -11.22
CA ASP A 406 9.36 -8.67 -11.64
C ASP A 406 8.04 -9.18 -11.07
N ALA A 407 7.76 -8.87 -9.81
CA ALA A 407 6.54 -9.29 -9.13
C ALA A 407 6.24 -8.47 -7.87
N PHE A 408 4.97 -8.49 -7.46
CA PHE A 408 4.56 -8.38 -6.06
C PHE A 408 4.45 -9.78 -5.48
N LEU A 409 4.99 -10.00 -4.29
CA LEU A 409 4.91 -11.27 -3.59
C LEU A 409 4.48 -11.07 -2.13
N TRP A 410 4.00 -12.13 -1.51
CA TRP A 410 3.80 -12.21 -0.07
C TRP A 410 4.89 -13.10 0.52
N ILE A 411 6.03 -12.48 0.83
CA ILE A 411 7.20 -13.19 1.36
C ILE A 411 6.98 -13.51 2.83
N LYS A 412 6.66 -12.52 3.65
CA LYS A 412 6.21 -12.79 5.02
C LYS A 412 4.75 -13.25 4.97
N PRO A 413 4.42 -14.49 5.34
CA PRO A 413 3.03 -14.93 5.35
C PRO A 413 2.21 -14.05 6.32
N PRO A 414 1.15 -13.38 5.84
CA PRO A 414 0.34 -12.51 6.70
C PRO A 414 -0.29 -13.28 7.86
N GLY A 415 -0.10 -12.79 9.07
CA GLY A 415 -0.53 -13.47 10.29
C GLY A 415 0.57 -14.24 11.01
N GLU A 416 1.77 -14.35 10.42
CA GLU A 416 2.95 -14.79 11.17
C GLU A 416 3.60 -13.61 11.89
N SER A 417 3.80 -13.75 13.20
CA SER A 417 4.40 -12.75 14.08
C SER A 417 5.82 -12.35 13.64
N ASP A 418 6.19 -11.11 13.89
CA ASP A 418 7.57 -10.62 13.76
C ASP A 418 8.39 -10.94 15.01
N GLY A 419 7.75 -11.05 16.16
CA GLY A 419 8.41 -11.36 17.41
C GLY A 419 7.48 -11.26 18.61
N ALA A 420 7.90 -11.87 19.71
CA ALA A 420 7.13 -11.90 20.94
C ALA A 420 7.18 -10.56 21.68
N SER A 421 6.05 -10.13 22.23
CA SER A 421 5.92 -8.93 23.07
C SER A 421 6.53 -9.10 24.48
N LYS A 422 6.89 -10.32 24.87
CA LYS A 422 7.51 -10.69 26.15
C LYS A 422 8.27 -12.00 26.01
N ASP A 423 9.13 -12.32 26.98
CA ASP A 423 9.87 -13.57 26.96
C ASP A 423 8.91 -14.78 27.00
N ILE A 424 9.09 -15.68 26.04
CA ILE A 424 8.39 -16.96 25.92
C ILE A 424 9.44 -18.06 25.88
N PRO A 425 9.45 -19.03 26.83
CA PRO A 425 10.37 -20.16 26.79
C PRO A 425 10.23 -20.94 25.47
N ASN A 426 11.34 -21.18 24.78
CA ASN A 426 11.36 -21.91 23.50
C ASN A 426 12.72 -22.58 23.26
N GLU A 427 12.75 -23.54 22.34
CA GLU A 427 13.97 -24.23 21.87
C GLU A 427 14.44 -23.73 20.51
N GLU A 428 13.81 -22.67 19.97
CA GLU A 428 14.08 -22.13 18.63
C GLU A 428 15.18 -21.03 18.65
N GLY A 429 15.70 -20.69 19.81
CA GLY A 429 16.69 -19.62 19.99
C GLY A 429 16.12 -18.19 19.92
N LYS A 430 14.80 -18.06 19.78
CA LYS A 430 14.11 -16.76 19.66
C LYS A 430 13.97 -16.07 21.01
N ARG A 431 14.19 -14.76 21.04
CA ARG A 431 14.15 -13.92 22.24
C ARG A 431 13.05 -12.86 22.11
N ALA A 432 12.59 -12.31 23.24
CA ALA A 432 11.77 -11.10 23.18
C ALA A 432 12.63 -9.92 22.71
N ASP A 433 12.01 -9.07 21.88
CA ASP A 433 12.63 -7.84 21.41
C ASP A 433 11.83 -6.64 21.92
N PRO A 434 12.47 -5.62 22.52
CA PRO A 434 11.77 -4.43 23.00
C PRO A 434 10.91 -3.76 21.92
N MET A 435 11.30 -3.85 20.64
CA MET A 435 10.53 -3.29 19.53
C MET A 435 9.17 -3.98 19.33
N CYS A 436 8.99 -5.19 19.88
CA CYS A 436 7.73 -5.95 19.86
C CYS A 436 6.86 -5.71 21.11
N ASP A 437 7.35 -4.98 22.10
CA ASP A 437 6.58 -4.58 23.29
C ASP A 437 5.84 -3.25 22.98
N PRO A 438 4.48 -3.24 23.02
CA PRO A 438 3.71 -2.03 22.73
C PRO A 438 3.99 -0.86 23.68
N ASP A 439 4.47 -1.13 24.89
CA ASP A 439 4.76 -0.13 25.91
C ASP A 439 6.20 0.43 25.86
N TYR A 440 7.07 -0.21 25.11
CA TYR A 440 8.45 0.25 24.94
C TYR A 440 8.51 1.56 24.15
N THR A 441 9.37 2.47 24.60
CA THR A 441 9.66 3.74 23.90
C THR A 441 10.98 3.60 23.17
N ALA A 442 10.93 3.59 21.85
CA ALA A 442 12.07 3.37 20.98
C ALA A 442 12.87 4.68 20.79
N SER A 443 14.04 4.78 21.41
CA SER A 443 14.91 5.96 21.30
C SER A 443 15.48 6.18 19.90
N ASN A 444 15.70 5.08 19.17
CA ASN A 444 16.15 5.08 17.77
C ASN A 444 15.01 5.34 16.74
N ALA A 445 13.77 5.49 17.23
CA ALA A 445 12.60 5.80 16.42
C ALA A 445 11.88 7.06 16.96
N GLY A 446 12.64 8.14 17.21
CA GLY A 446 12.11 9.44 17.61
C GLY A 446 11.50 9.47 19.02
N ASN A 447 11.87 8.57 19.91
CA ASN A 447 11.27 8.38 21.26
C ASN A 447 9.75 8.12 21.18
N ASN A 448 9.30 7.41 20.17
CA ASN A 448 7.90 6.98 20.04
C ASN A 448 7.68 5.64 20.73
N LYS A 449 6.46 5.40 21.23
CA LYS A 449 6.02 4.03 21.55
C LYS A 449 6.01 3.20 20.27
N THR A 450 6.30 1.90 20.38
CA THR A 450 6.44 1.02 19.23
C THR A 450 5.15 0.90 18.42
N GLY A 451 3.98 0.98 19.06
CA GLY A 451 2.71 0.72 18.39
C GLY A 451 2.56 -0.74 17.95
N ALA A 452 3.36 -1.65 18.50
CA ALA A 452 3.24 -3.08 18.26
C ALA A 452 1.92 -3.63 18.79
N LEU A 453 1.43 -4.72 18.22
CA LEU A 453 0.28 -5.42 18.75
C LEU A 453 0.65 -6.14 20.06
N PRO A 454 -0.22 -6.09 21.09
CA PRO A 454 0.02 -6.80 22.34
C PRO A 454 -0.12 -8.32 22.18
N ASP A 455 0.46 -9.07 23.13
CA ASP A 455 0.36 -10.53 23.23
C ASP A 455 0.82 -11.29 21.97
N ALA A 456 1.77 -10.71 21.25
CA ALA A 456 2.36 -11.34 20.09
C ALA A 456 3.14 -12.62 20.47
N PRO A 457 3.00 -13.72 19.71
CA PRO A 457 3.79 -14.95 19.90
C PRO A 457 5.21 -14.78 19.32
N LEU A 458 6.04 -15.82 19.45
CA LEU A 458 7.37 -15.88 18.85
C LEU A 458 7.35 -15.58 17.34
N ALA A 459 8.45 -15.07 16.82
CA ALA A 459 8.60 -14.80 15.40
C ALA A 459 8.29 -16.04 14.54
N GLY A 460 7.53 -15.88 13.46
CA GLY A 460 7.07 -16.95 12.58
C GLY A 460 5.92 -17.80 13.11
N HIS A 461 5.50 -17.61 14.37
CA HIS A 461 4.32 -18.28 14.91
C HIS A 461 3.03 -17.53 14.51
N TRP A 462 1.93 -18.29 14.37
CA TRP A 462 0.65 -17.73 13.96
C TRP A 462 0.08 -16.77 14.98
N PHE A 463 -0.23 -15.55 14.55
CA PHE A 463 -0.78 -14.47 15.36
C PHE A 463 -2.19 -14.10 14.87
N HIS A 464 -3.19 -14.80 15.36
CA HIS A 464 -4.60 -14.66 14.99
C HIS A 464 -5.07 -13.19 14.95
N ASN A 465 -4.80 -12.42 16.00
CA ASN A 465 -5.26 -11.03 16.11
C ASN A 465 -4.62 -10.12 15.04
N GLN A 466 -3.33 -10.32 14.73
CA GLN A 466 -2.66 -9.63 13.63
C GLN A 466 -3.31 -9.99 12.29
N PHE A 467 -3.55 -11.28 12.05
CA PHE A 467 -4.17 -11.73 10.80
C PHE A 467 -5.55 -11.10 10.58
N LEU A 468 -6.42 -11.10 11.60
CA LEU A 468 -7.74 -10.46 11.52
C LEU A 468 -7.62 -8.95 11.21
N MET A 469 -6.69 -8.26 11.84
CA MET A 469 -6.43 -6.84 11.59
C MET A 469 -5.96 -6.62 10.15
N LEU A 470 -5.00 -7.40 9.67
CA LEU A 470 -4.46 -7.30 8.32
C LEU A 470 -5.56 -7.49 7.26
N VAL A 471 -6.44 -8.48 7.44
CA VAL A 471 -7.57 -8.74 6.52
C VAL A 471 -8.61 -7.61 6.55
N ARG A 472 -8.90 -7.05 7.72
CA ARG A 472 -9.84 -5.91 7.85
C ARG A 472 -9.32 -4.64 7.20
N ASN A 473 -8.03 -4.39 7.36
CA ASN A 473 -7.36 -3.18 6.88
C ASN A 473 -6.68 -3.38 5.51
N ALA A 474 -7.03 -4.41 4.77
CA ALA A 474 -6.45 -4.66 3.45
C ALA A 474 -6.67 -3.48 2.49
N TYR A 475 -5.64 -3.15 1.71
CA TYR A 475 -5.74 -2.21 0.60
C TYR A 475 -4.82 -2.65 -0.56
N PRO A 476 -5.41 -3.01 -1.70
CA PRO A 476 -6.85 -3.03 -1.99
C PRO A 476 -7.63 -3.97 -1.05
N ALA A 477 -8.92 -3.70 -0.89
CA ALA A 477 -9.77 -4.51 -0.03
C ALA A 477 -9.84 -5.96 -0.56
N VAL A 478 -9.75 -6.94 0.34
CA VAL A 478 -9.96 -8.34 -0.04
C VAL A 478 -11.41 -8.51 -0.48
N PRO A 479 -11.65 -9.03 -1.69
CA PRO A 479 -13.01 -9.28 -2.16
C PRO A 479 -13.77 -10.26 -1.24
N THR A 480 -15.04 -9.96 -0.98
CA THR A 480 -15.96 -10.86 -0.26
C THR A 480 -16.87 -11.52 -1.28
N GLY A 481 -16.52 -12.66 -1.78
CA GLY A 481 -17.28 -13.37 -2.81
C GLY A 481 -16.38 -13.72 -3.98
N GLY A 482 -16.43 -14.99 -4.37
CA GLY A 482 -15.50 -15.65 -5.25
C GLY A 482 -15.13 -14.83 -6.48
N THR A 483 -13.85 -14.48 -6.57
CA THR A 483 -13.26 -14.25 -7.87
C THR A 483 -12.78 -15.61 -8.36
N ASP A 484 -13.55 -16.26 -9.19
CA ASP A 484 -12.97 -17.24 -10.09
C ASP A 484 -12.11 -16.44 -11.08
N PRO A 485 -10.79 -16.74 -11.25
CA PRO A 485 -10.00 -16.16 -12.34
C PRO A 485 -10.57 -16.47 -13.72
N GLY A 486 -11.60 -17.33 -13.78
CA GLY A 486 -12.38 -17.67 -14.95
C GLY A 486 -13.75 -16.99 -15.04
N ASP A 487 -14.12 -16.10 -14.10
CA ASP A 487 -15.40 -15.39 -14.20
C ASP A 487 -15.39 -14.44 -15.41
N THR A 488 -16.22 -14.81 -16.38
CA THR A 488 -16.48 -14.05 -17.61
C THR A 488 -17.91 -13.56 -17.68
N THR A 489 -18.72 -13.82 -16.64
CA THR A 489 -20.13 -13.43 -16.56
C THR A 489 -20.20 -11.99 -16.08
N ALA A 490 -20.83 -11.12 -16.84
CA ALA A 490 -21.05 -9.74 -16.40
C ALA A 490 -22.29 -9.66 -15.49
N PRO A 491 -22.29 -8.79 -14.46
CA PRO A 491 -23.45 -8.53 -13.63
C PRO A 491 -24.71 -8.22 -14.45
N THR A 492 -25.86 -8.49 -13.87
CA THR A 492 -27.12 -8.00 -14.44
C THR A 492 -27.15 -6.47 -14.50
N ALA A 493 -27.89 -5.88 -15.41
CA ALA A 493 -28.08 -4.43 -15.44
C ALA A 493 -28.77 -3.95 -14.15
N PRO A 494 -28.31 -2.83 -13.53
CA PRO A 494 -29.07 -2.16 -12.49
C PRO A 494 -30.48 -1.80 -12.99
N THR A 495 -31.49 -1.99 -12.16
CA THR A 495 -32.89 -1.69 -12.51
C THR A 495 -33.48 -0.61 -11.63
N GLY A 496 -34.63 -0.08 -11.98
CA GLY A 496 -35.35 0.90 -11.15
C GLY A 496 -34.59 2.20 -10.92
N LEU A 497 -33.71 2.61 -11.85
CA LEU A 497 -33.02 3.91 -11.77
C LEU A 497 -34.03 5.04 -11.73
N ARG A 498 -33.99 5.86 -10.71
CA ARG A 498 -34.88 6.98 -10.46
C ARG A 498 -34.19 8.15 -9.81
N ALA A 499 -34.70 9.33 -10.01
CA ALA A 499 -34.32 10.50 -9.20
C ALA A 499 -35.10 10.48 -7.87
N THR A 500 -34.39 10.63 -6.77
CA THR A 500 -34.97 10.72 -5.42
C THR A 500 -35.13 12.17 -4.95
N ALA A 501 -34.24 13.05 -5.44
CA ALA A 501 -34.33 14.49 -5.26
C ALA A 501 -33.65 15.19 -6.45
N LYS A 502 -34.02 16.43 -6.68
CA LYS A 502 -33.37 17.32 -7.63
C LYS A 502 -33.45 18.76 -7.16
N THR A 503 -32.48 19.53 -7.57
CA THR A 503 -32.41 20.99 -7.36
C THR A 503 -32.05 21.66 -8.69
N ALA A 504 -31.81 22.95 -8.66
CA ALA A 504 -31.29 23.68 -9.82
C ALA A 504 -29.87 23.26 -10.22
N SER A 505 -29.07 22.68 -9.29
CA SER A 505 -27.66 22.37 -9.50
C SER A 505 -27.28 20.93 -9.14
N SER A 506 -28.24 20.07 -8.76
CA SER A 506 -27.96 18.69 -8.41
C SER A 506 -29.11 17.75 -8.74
N VAL A 507 -28.79 16.46 -8.89
CA VAL A 507 -29.75 15.32 -9.05
C VAL A 507 -29.27 14.19 -8.16
N SER A 508 -30.10 13.76 -7.22
CA SER A 508 -29.88 12.54 -6.43
C SER A 508 -30.55 11.36 -7.09
N LEU A 509 -29.80 10.29 -7.29
CA LEU A 509 -30.21 9.07 -7.98
C LEU A 509 -30.27 7.90 -7.00
N ALA A 510 -31.18 6.97 -7.23
CA ALA A 510 -31.18 5.65 -6.61
C ALA A 510 -31.58 4.59 -7.63
N TRP A 511 -31.12 3.36 -7.42
CA TRP A 511 -31.43 2.20 -8.26
C TRP A 511 -31.56 0.93 -7.43
N THR A 512 -32.06 -0.13 -8.02
CA THR A 512 -32.07 -1.47 -7.43
C THR A 512 -30.75 -2.15 -7.72
N ALA A 513 -30.19 -2.80 -6.72
CA ALA A 513 -28.92 -3.52 -6.84
C ALA A 513 -28.98 -4.55 -7.97
N ALA A 514 -27.90 -4.63 -8.75
CA ALA A 514 -27.65 -5.70 -9.70
C ALA A 514 -27.27 -6.99 -8.95
N THR A 515 -27.43 -8.12 -9.63
CA THR A 515 -26.99 -9.44 -9.17
C THR A 515 -25.92 -9.99 -10.11
N ASP A 516 -25.08 -10.84 -9.59
CA ASP A 516 -23.99 -11.48 -10.29
C ASP A 516 -23.76 -12.86 -9.67
N ASP A 517 -23.28 -13.84 -10.42
CA ASP A 517 -23.05 -15.20 -9.92
C ASP A 517 -21.84 -15.27 -8.94
N VAL A 518 -20.93 -14.30 -9.03
CA VAL A 518 -19.78 -14.14 -8.13
C VAL A 518 -19.97 -12.97 -7.16
N GLY A 519 -20.48 -11.83 -7.64
CA GLY A 519 -20.85 -10.68 -6.81
C GLY A 519 -20.51 -9.31 -7.40
N VAL A 520 -21.41 -8.35 -7.18
CA VAL A 520 -21.25 -6.97 -7.62
C VAL A 520 -20.33 -6.21 -6.65
N THR A 521 -19.27 -5.59 -7.17
CA THR A 521 -18.29 -4.82 -6.37
C THR A 521 -18.46 -3.30 -6.49
N GLY A 522 -19.27 -2.82 -7.44
CA GLY A 522 -19.51 -1.39 -7.58
C GLY A 522 -20.40 -1.02 -8.75
N TYR A 523 -20.63 0.27 -8.90
CA TYR A 523 -21.43 0.85 -9.96
C TYR A 523 -20.70 2.00 -10.63
N ASP A 524 -20.93 2.20 -11.92
CA ASP A 524 -20.49 3.37 -12.66
C ASP A 524 -21.73 4.17 -13.09
N VAL A 525 -21.77 5.45 -12.70
CA VAL A 525 -22.85 6.38 -13.06
C VAL A 525 -22.43 7.25 -14.22
N TYR A 526 -23.26 7.30 -15.25
CA TYR A 526 -23.01 8.08 -16.45
C TYR A 526 -24.05 9.18 -16.61
N ARG A 527 -23.59 10.38 -16.96
CA ARG A 527 -24.41 11.53 -17.37
C ARG A 527 -24.12 11.87 -18.82
N ASN A 528 -25.13 11.85 -19.65
CA ASN A 528 -25.02 12.11 -21.10
C ASN A 528 -23.93 11.26 -21.78
N GLY A 529 -23.77 10.01 -21.34
CA GLY A 529 -22.74 9.07 -21.84
C GLY A 529 -21.35 9.22 -21.21
N THR A 530 -21.10 10.26 -20.41
CA THR A 530 -19.83 10.45 -19.69
C THR A 530 -19.94 9.94 -18.26
N ARG A 531 -18.95 9.17 -17.78
CA ARG A 531 -18.90 8.68 -16.39
C ARG A 531 -18.67 9.84 -15.43
N VAL A 532 -19.55 10.01 -14.46
CA VAL A 532 -19.52 11.09 -13.46
C VAL A 532 -19.34 10.61 -12.03
N GLY A 533 -19.44 9.29 -11.79
CA GLY A 533 -19.22 8.72 -10.46
C GLY A 533 -19.07 7.21 -10.50
N SER A 534 -18.41 6.66 -9.46
CA SER A 534 -18.14 5.24 -9.30
C SER A 534 -18.31 4.79 -7.84
N PRO A 535 -19.56 4.84 -7.26
CA PRO A 535 -19.80 4.37 -5.90
C PRO A 535 -19.46 2.88 -5.77
N ALA A 536 -18.72 2.50 -4.71
CA ALA A 536 -18.21 1.14 -4.54
C ALA A 536 -19.35 0.11 -4.35
N THR A 537 -20.21 0.28 -3.36
CA THR A 537 -21.29 -0.69 -3.06
C THR A 537 -22.66 -0.06 -2.87
N GLY A 538 -22.73 1.27 -2.83
CA GLY A 538 -23.98 2.00 -2.63
C GLY A 538 -24.88 1.99 -3.88
N THR A 539 -26.20 1.95 -3.68
CA THR A 539 -27.19 2.05 -4.74
C THR A 539 -27.77 3.47 -4.88
N THR A 540 -27.00 4.46 -4.45
CA THR A 540 -27.37 5.88 -4.55
C THR A 540 -26.17 6.71 -5.01
N TYR A 541 -26.44 7.84 -5.67
CA TYR A 541 -25.41 8.78 -6.10
C TYR A 541 -26.04 10.18 -6.22
N THR A 542 -25.33 11.22 -5.82
CA THR A 542 -25.74 12.60 -6.05
C THR A 542 -24.78 13.27 -7.01
N ASP A 543 -25.28 13.68 -8.15
CA ASP A 543 -24.58 14.46 -9.16
C ASP A 543 -24.78 15.94 -8.89
N THR A 544 -23.69 16.69 -8.81
CA THR A 544 -23.68 18.14 -8.43
C THR A 544 -22.99 18.97 -9.52
N GLY A 545 -23.09 20.30 -9.41
CA GLY A 545 -22.50 21.21 -10.38
C GLY A 545 -23.24 21.25 -11.71
N LEU A 546 -24.54 20.94 -11.69
CA LEU A 546 -25.41 20.93 -12.87
C LEU A 546 -25.93 22.33 -13.19
N SER A 547 -26.26 22.56 -14.45
CA SER A 547 -26.96 23.80 -14.88
C SER A 547 -28.45 23.71 -14.61
N ALA A 548 -29.06 24.81 -14.19
CA ALA A 548 -30.51 24.90 -13.94
C ALA A 548 -31.31 24.70 -15.23
N ALA A 549 -32.56 24.24 -15.07
CA ALA A 549 -33.51 24.00 -16.16
C ALA A 549 -32.95 23.18 -17.33
N THR A 550 -31.94 22.32 -17.05
CA THR A 550 -31.21 21.54 -18.07
C THR A 550 -31.55 20.06 -17.94
N ALA A 551 -31.87 19.42 -19.06
CA ALA A 551 -32.15 18.00 -19.11
C ALA A 551 -30.84 17.21 -19.18
N TYR A 552 -30.72 16.18 -18.33
CA TYR A 552 -29.60 15.24 -18.26
C TYR A 552 -30.13 13.81 -18.41
N SER A 553 -29.40 12.98 -19.14
CA SER A 553 -29.70 11.56 -19.28
C SER A 553 -28.74 10.76 -18.41
N TYR A 554 -29.24 9.94 -17.49
CA TYR A 554 -28.46 9.11 -16.60
C TYR A 554 -28.60 7.64 -16.94
N THR A 555 -27.50 6.90 -16.88
CA THR A 555 -27.47 5.43 -16.88
C THR A 555 -26.48 4.95 -15.81
N VAL A 556 -26.71 3.73 -15.32
CA VAL A 556 -25.84 3.08 -14.33
C VAL A 556 -25.43 1.71 -14.85
N ARG A 557 -24.18 1.31 -14.64
CA ARG A 557 -23.64 -0.02 -14.92
C ARG A 557 -23.10 -0.62 -13.63
N ALA A 558 -23.26 -1.92 -13.43
CA ALA A 558 -22.63 -2.66 -12.34
C ALA A 558 -21.28 -3.22 -12.80
N ARG A 559 -20.36 -3.39 -11.85
CA ARG A 559 -19.06 -4.03 -12.03
C ARG A 559 -18.92 -5.16 -11.02
N ASP A 560 -18.28 -6.28 -11.42
CA ASP A 560 -17.82 -7.34 -10.53
C ASP A 560 -16.35 -7.17 -10.14
N ALA A 561 -15.79 -8.17 -9.47
CA ALA A 561 -14.38 -8.18 -9.07
C ALA A 561 -13.45 -8.65 -10.20
N ALA A 562 -13.95 -9.39 -11.19
CA ALA A 562 -13.17 -9.84 -12.34
C ALA A 562 -13.01 -8.74 -13.41
N GLY A 563 -13.71 -7.59 -13.23
CA GLY A 563 -13.67 -6.46 -14.14
C GLY A 563 -14.73 -6.52 -15.25
N ASN A 564 -15.65 -7.49 -15.20
CA ASN A 564 -16.77 -7.50 -16.12
C ASN A 564 -17.76 -6.38 -15.78
N VAL A 565 -18.36 -5.76 -16.79
CA VAL A 565 -19.27 -4.62 -16.65
C VAL A 565 -20.59 -4.94 -17.30
N SER A 566 -21.67 -4.71 -16.56
CA SER A 566 -23.04 -4.95 -17.05
C SER A 566 -23.38 -4.10 -18.26
N VAL A 567 -24.41 -4.48 -18.99
CA VAL A 567 -25.10 -3.53 -19.86
C VAL A 567 -25.68 -2.38 -19.02
N ALA A 568 -25.89 -1.23 -19.65
CA ALA A 568 -26.42 -0.05 -18.94
C ALA A 568 -27.87 -0.29 -18.47
N SER A 569 -28.24 0.31 -17.36
CA SER A 569 -29.66 0.45 -16.96
C SER A 569 -30.46 1.14 -18.04
N THR A 570 -31.78 1.05 -17.96
CA THR A 570 -32.65 1.94 -18.71
C THR A 570 -32.28 3.40 -18.41
N ALA A 571 -32.19 4.22 -19.46
CA ALA A 571 -31.83 5.62 -19.31
C ALA A 571 -32.94 6.39 -18.59
N LEU A 572 -32.56 7.21 -17.63
CA LEU A 572 -33.41 8.11 -16.89
C LEU A 572 -33.17 9.55 -17.37
N SER A 573 -34.17 10.21 -17.90
CA SER A 573 -34.10 11.64 -18.20
C SER A 573 -34.58 12.45 -17.00
N VAL A 574 -33.75 13.36 -16.50
CA VAL A 574 -34.08 14.27 -15.38
C VAL A 574 -33.76 15.69 -15.81
N THR A 575 -34.74 16.57 -15.71
CA THR A 575 -34.50 18.01 -15.86
C THR A 575 -34.31 18.60 -14.47
N THR A 576 -33.16 19.23 -14.25
CA THR A 576 -32.91 20.04 -13.03
C THR A 576 -34.02 21.07 -12.89
N GLU A 577 -34.30 21.44 -11.67
CA GLU A 577 -35.31 22.47 -11.44
C GLU A 577 -34.89 23.75 -12.16
N THR A 578 -35.87 24.48 -12.66
CA THR A 578 -35.68 25.88 -13.01
C THR A 578 -35.12 26.48 -11.74
N GLY A 579 -33.91 27.00 -11.78
CA GLY A 579 -33.38 27.70 -10.62
C GLY A 579 -34.52 28.53 -10.08
N GLY A 580 -35.01 28.16 -8.89
CA GLY A 580 -36.03 28.94 -8.21
C GLY A 580 -35.45 30.31 -7.97
N GLY A 581 -35.42 31.06 -9.06
CA GLY A 581 -35.27 32.46 -8.99
C GLY A 581 -36.60 32.96 -8.42
N GLY A 582 -36.57 33.22 -7.18
CA GLY A 582 -36.84 34.57 -6.91
C GLY A 582 -35.88 35.38 -7.79
N PRO A 583 -36.29 36.46 -8.44
CA PRO A 583 -35.49 37.18 -9.43
C PRO A 583 -34.08 37.30 -8.88
N ASP A 584 -33.07 36.90 -9.70
CA ASP A 584 -31.68 37.12 -9.36
C ASP A 584 -31.66 38.56 -8.80
N PRO A 585 -31.54 38.73 -7.47
CA PRO A 585 -31.71 40.09 -6.93
C PRO A 585 -30.57 40.86 -7.55
N ALA A 586 -30.87 41.97 -8.22
CA ALA A 586 -29.96 42.77 -9.06
C ALA A 586 -28.71 43.25 -8.31
N GLY A 587 -28.20 42.48 -7.38
CA GLY A 587 -27.21 42.80 -6.37
C GLY A 587 -25.83 42.20 -6.55
N GLY A 588 -25.64 41.22 -7.39
CA GLY A 588 -24.29 40.72 -7.73
C GLY A 588 -23.43 40.24 -6.58
N LEU A 589 -24.00 39.65 -5.53
CA LEU A 589 -23.24 38.98 -4.44
C LEU A 589 -23.54 37.48 -4.40
N LYS A 590 -22.62 36.72 -3.79
CA LYS A 590 -22.79 35.33 -3.44
C LYS A 590 -22.09 35.04 -2.12
N VAL A 591 -22.67 34.18 -1.26
CA VAL A 591 -22.08 33.74 -0.01
C VAL A 591 -21.77 32.23 -0.09
N ALA A 592 -20.55 31.88 0.24
CA ALA A 592 -20.14 30.50 0.50
C ALA A 592 -19.87 30.31 2.00
N TYR A 593 -20.27 29.16 2.51
CA TYR A 593 -20.10 28.74 3.90
C TYR A 593 -19.27 27.47 4.03
N LYS A 594 -18.53 27.43 5.12
CA LYS A 594 -17.81 26.23 5.58
C LYS A 594 -18.07 26.06 7.08
N ASN A 595 -18.37 24.85 7.51
CA ASN A 595 -18.41 24.53 8.93
C ASN A 595 -16.98 24.29 9.44
N ASN A 596 -16.54 25.08 10.42
CA ASN A 596 -15.25 24.93 11.08
C ASN A 596 -15.35 24.13 12.39
N ASP A 597 -16.52 23.53 12.68
CA ASP A 597 -16.76 22.69 13.83
C ASP A 597 -17.41 21.37 13.44
N SER A 598 -16.86 20.25 13.91
CA SER A 598 -17.43 18.92 13.65
C SER A 598 -18.53 18.54 14.66
N SER A 599 -18.60 19.20 15.82
CA SER A 599 -19.64 18.99 16.83
C SER A 599 -20.91 19.75 16.46
N ALA A 600 -22.06 19.11 16.59
CA ALA A 600 -23.34 19.78 16.46
C ALA A 600 -23.88 20.27 17.81
N THR A 601 -23.23 19.92 18.91
CA THR A 601 -23.64 20.24 20.26
C THR A 601 -22.42 20.52 21.13
N ASP A 602 -21.99 21.77 21.15
CA ASP A 602 -20.94 22.25 22.06
C ASP A 602 -21.18 23.73 22.43
N ASN A 603 -20.19 24.39 23.01
CA ASN A 603 -20.31 25.72 23.57
C ASN A 603 -19.99 26.87 22.58
N ALA A 604 -19.77 26.54 21.27
CA ALA A 604 -19.43 27.56 20.29
C ALA A 604 -19.86 27.19 18.86
N ILE A 605 -20.55 28.10 18.16
CA ILE A 605 -20.84 27.99 16.71
C ILE A 605 -19.69 28.64 15.94
N ARG A 606 -19.11 27.93 14.94
CA ARG A 606 -17.89 28.37 14.23
C ARG A 606 -18.09 28.44 12.71
N PRO A 607 -18.85 29.44 12.18
CA PRO A 607 -19.03 29.57 10.74
C PRO A 607 -17.81 30.17 10.06
N GLY A 608 -17.42 29.60 8.94
CA GLY A 608 -16.51 30.20 7.96
C GLY A 608 -17.32 30.75 6.79
N LEU A 609 -17.09 32.00 6.41
CA LEU A 609 -17.80 32.66 5.31
C LEU A 609 -16.83 33.17 4.24
N ARG A 610 -17.30 33.20 2.99
CA ARG A 610 -16.69 33.94 1.88
C ARG A 610 -17.83 34.69 1.15
N ILE A 611 -17.59 35.93 0.81
CA ILE A 611 -18.52 36.70 0.00
C ILE A 611 -17.85 37.03 -1.33
N THR A 612 -18.47 36.66 -2.43
CA THR A 612 -18.00 36.91 -3.80
C THR A 612 -18.84 38.00 -4.45
N ASN A 613 -18.22 38.96 -5.09
CA ASN A 613 -18.88 39.87 -6.00
C ASN A 613 -19.06 39.20 -7.37
N THR A 614 -20.28 38.82 -7.69
CA THR A 614 -20.65 38.20 -8.97
C THR A 614 -21.11 39.24 -10.02
N GLY A 615 -21.21 40.52 -9.62
CA GLY A 615 -21.57 41.63 -10.48
C GLY A 615 -20.40 42.07 -11.38
N SER A 616 -20.67 43.00 -12.29
CA SER A 616 -19.69 43.56 -13.23
C SER A 616 -18.96 44.81 -12.74
N ALA A 617 -19.37 45.40 -11.62
CA ALA A 617 -18.78 46.58 -11.00
C ALA A 617 -18.20 46.23 -9.62
N ALA A 618 -17.22 46.99 -9.15
CA ALA A 618 -16.73 46.87 -7.78
C ALA A 618 -17.80 47.24 -6.75
N VAL A 619 -17.84 46.48 -5.65
CA VAL A 619 -18.78 46.70 -4.52
C VAL A 619 -17.99 47.24 -3.33
N ASP A 620 -18.50 48.32 -2.71
CA ASP A 620 -17.99 48.82 -1.42
C ASP A 620 -18.43 47.87 -0.30
N LEU A 621 -17.47 47.23 0.36
CA LEU A 621 -17.74 46.28 1.44
C LEU A 621 -18.43 46.94 2.65
N SER A 622 -18.29 48.24 2.85
CA SER A 622 -18.98 48.93 3.96
C SER A 622 -20.51 48.91 3.83
N GLY A 623 -21.02 48.67 2.63
CA GLY A 623 -22.44 48.46 2.33
C GLY A 623 -22.89 47.00 2.32
N VAL A 624 -21.98 46.01 2.54
CA VAL A 624 -22.30 44.61 2.48
C VAL A 624 -22.56 44.03 3.87
N THR A 625 -23.64 43.25 4.02
CA THR A 625 -23.91 42.44 5.21
C THR A 625 -24.35 41.05 4.83
N ALA A 626 -23.94 40.04 5.62
CA ALA A 626 -24.45 38.66 5.53
C ALA A 626 -25.06 38.24 6.88
N ARG A 627 -26.08 37.37 6.86
CA ARG A 627 -26.77 36.95 8.09
C ARG A 627 -26.79 35.46 8.25
N TYR A 628 -26.16 34.94 9.32
CA TYR A 628 -26.18 33.55 9.73
C TYR A 628 -27.28 33.36 10.79
N TYR A 629 -28.33 32.59 10.46
CA TYR A 629 -29.50 32.34 11.30
C TYR A 629 -29.30 31.10 12.14
N PHE A 630 -29.55 31.21 13.47
CA PHE A 630 -29.33 30.15 14.44
C PHE A 630 -30.32 30.23 15.62
N THR A 631 -30.38 29.18 16.42
CA THR A 631 -31.14 29.09 17.67
C THR A 631 -30.23 29.32 18.87
N ARG A 632 -30.72 30.01 19.89
CA ARG A 632 -29.96 30.25 21.13
C ARG A 632 -30.12 29.15 22.16
N ASP A 633 -30.97 28.14 21.95
CA ASP A 633 -31.14 26.90 22.73
C ASP A 633 -31.27 27.09 24.26
N GLY A 634 -31.95 28.09 24.71
CA GLY A 634 -32.05 28.44 26.14
C GLY A 634 -30.71 28.96 26.71
N GLY A 635 -30.50 28.82 27.98
CA GLY A 635 -29.32 29.32 28.71
C GLY A 635 -29.23 30.82 28.78
N SER A 636 -28.02 31.40 28.76
CA SER A 636 -27.84 32.86 28.84
C SER A 636 -28.38 33.56 27.59
N PRO A 637 -29.17 34.61 27.71
CA PRO A 637 -29.67 35.32 26.55
C PRO A 637 -28.60 36.09 25.77
N THR A 638 -27.41 36.30 26.36
CA THR A 638 -26.31 37.03 25.72
C THR A 638 -25.40 36.07 24.96
N VAL A 639 -25.35 36.25 23.64
CA VAL A 639 -24.41 35.57 22.75
C VAL A 639 -23.38 36.57 22.28
N ASN A 640 -22.10 36.27 22.48
CA ASN A 640 -20.97 37.06 22.01
C ASN A 640 -20.44 36.50 20.69
N ALA A 641 -20.04 37.39 19.77
CA ALA A 641 -19.45 36.99 18.49
C ALA A 641 -18.03 37.53 18.37
N TYR A 642 -17.15 36.72 17.80
CA TYR A 642 -15.75 37.01 17.64
C TYR A 642 -15.29 36.70 16.21
N CYS A 643 -14.33 37.49 15.71
CA CYS A 643 -13.62 37.22 14.48
C CYS A 643 -12.31 36.53 14.86
N ASP A 644 -12.17 35.23 14.54
CA ASP A 644 -10.97 34.48 14.82
C ASP A 644 -9.92 34.65 13.71
N PHE A 645 -10.39 34.82 12.45
CA PHE A 645 -9.55 35.18 11.30
C PHE A 645 -10.39 35.85 10.19
N ALA A 646 -9.81 36.79 9.50
CA ALA A 646 -10.40 37.34 8.26
C ALA A 646 -9.29 37.78 7.30
N ALA A 647 -9.34 37.32 6.05
CA ALA A 647 -8.39 37.73 5.02
C ALA A 647 -8.45 39.24 4.73
N VAL A 648 -9.61 39.86 4.92
CA VAL A 648 -9.81 41.32 4.88
C VAL A 648 -9.39 42.02 6.18
N GLY A 649 -8.88 41.29 7.18
CA GLY A 649 -8.52 41.76 8.51
C GLY A 649 -9.72 41.83 9.50
N CYS A 650 -9.59 41.17 10.67
CA CYS A 650 -10.66 41.18 11.69
C CYS A 650 -11.05 42.58 12.16
N SER A 651 -10.16 43.59 12.14
CA SER A 651 -10.48 44.98 12.43
C SER A 651 -11.47 45.59 11.45
N ASN A 652 -11.62 45.03 10.26
CA ASN A 652 -12.59 45.45 9.26
C ASN A 652 -13.92 44.70 9.35
N VAL A 653 -14.02 43.63 10.16
CA VAL A 653 -15.25 42.85 10.32
C VAL A 653 -16.09 43.42 11.48
N LYS A 654 -17.36 43.68 11.22
CA LYS A 654 -18.35 44.11 12.20
C LYS A 654 -19.29 42.95 12.49
N LEU A 655 -19.44 42.58 13.73
CA LEU A 655 -20.29 41.49 14.17
C LEU A 655 -21.37 42.00 15.13
N ARG A 656 -22.60 41.53 14.89
CA ARG A 656 -23.74 41.85 15.75
C ARG A 656 -24.69 40.66 15.81
N VAL A 657 -24.96 40.12 16.99
CA VAL A 657 -26.02 39.15 17.21
C VAL A 657 -27.34 39.89 17.40
N VAL A 658 -28.33 39.53 16.60
CA VAL A 658 -29.66 40.19 16.58
C VAL A 658 -30.74 39.15 16.86
N PRO A 659 -31.48 39.27 17.97
CA PRO A 659 -32.65 38.45 18.24
C PRO A 659 -33.75 38.69 17.20
N LEU A 660 -34.43 37.65 16.77
CA LEU A 660 -35.65 37.80 15.97
C LEU A 660 -36.82 38.24 16.86
N SER A 661 -37.63 39.16 16.38
CA SER A 661 -38.86 39.56 17.07
C SER A 661 -39.91 38.46 17.15
N THR A 662 -39.88 37.55 16.17
CA THR A 662 -40.70 36.36 16.11
C THR A 662 -39.77 35.22 15.71
N PRO A 663 -39.54 34.20 16.57
CA PRO A 663 -38.77 33.02 16.22
C PRO A 663 -39.42 32.25 15.06
N VAL A 664 -38.61 31.69 14.19
CA VAL A 664 -38.98 30.83 13.07
C VAL A 664 -38.34 29.48 13.19
N ALA A 665 -38.70 28.52 12.37
CA ALA A 665 -38.08 27.19 12.40
C ALA A 665 -36.58 27.29 12.14
N GLY A 666 -35.77 26.81 13.10
CA GLY A 666 -34.32 26.83 13.03
C GLY A 666 -33.67 28.20 13.27
N ALA A 667 -34.41 29.19 13.76
CA ALA A 667 -33.79 30.46 14.15
C ALA A 667 -34.63 31.27 15.12
N ASP A 668 -34.01 31.76 16.19
CA ASP A 668 -34.55 32.81 17.08
C ASP A 668 -33.61 34.03 17.12
N ALA A 669 -32.47 33.95 16.42
CA ALA A 669 -31.50 35.04 16.25
C ALA A 669 -30.71 34.87 14.93
N TYR A 670 -29.97 35.91 14.55
CA TYR A 670 -28.96 35.84 13.53
C TYR A 670 -27.68 36.57 13.91
N LEU A 671 -26.55 36.11 13.44
CA LEU A 671 -25.31 36.86 13.42
C LEU A 671 -25.25 37.69 12.14
N GLU A 672 -25.24 39.01 12.28
CA GLU A 672 -24.98 39.93 11.18
C GLU A 672 -23.48 40.18 11.06
N VAL A 673 -22.96 39.90 9.89
CA VAL A 673 -21.54 40.07 9.52
C VAL A 673 -21.46 41.20 8.50
N GLY A 674 -20.87 42.32 8.87
CA GLY A 674 -20.62 43.44 7.99
C GLY A 674 -19.17 43.86 7.97
N PHE A 675 -18.84 44.91 7.24
CA PHE A 675 -17.47 45.39 7.10
C PHE A 675 -17.42 46.91 7.36
N SER A 676 -16.26 47.37 7.83
CA SER A 676 -16.06 48.80 8.09
C SER A 676 -15.53 49.56 6.88
N ALA A 677 -14.78 48.89 6.02
CA ALA A 677 -14.15 49.44 4.83
C ALA A 677 -13.74 48.32 3.86
N GLY A 678 -13.35 48.68 2.66
CA GLY A 678 -12.83 47.79 1.63
C GLY A 678 -13.65 47.86 0.36
N SER A 679 -13.08 47.35 -0.73
CA SER A 679 -13.73 47.26 -2.04
C SER A 679 -13.53 45.90 -2.62
N LEU A 680 -14.59 45.28 -3.11
CA LEU A 680 -14.56 43.96 -3.75
C LEU A 680 -14.77 44.10 -5.24
N ALA A 681 -13.69 43.96 -6.00
CA ALA A 681 -13.76 44.05 -7.46
C ALA A 681 -14.66 42.97 -8.07
N ALA A 682 -15.15 43.19 -9.27
CA ALA A 682 -15.92 42.19 -10.02
C ALA A 682 -15.21 40.85 -10.09
N GLY A 683 -15.91 39.75 -9.80
CA GLY A 683 -15.39 38.39 -9.78
C GLY A 683 -14.42 38.07 -8.61
N ARG A 684 -14.24 38.99 -7.64
CA ARG A 684 -13.36 38.77 -6.48
C ARG A 684 -14.18 38.39 -5.24
N GLU A 685 -13.49 37.70 -4.30
CA GLU A 685 -14.05 37.29 -3.01
C GLU A 685 -13.32 37.95 -1.83
N THR A 686 -13.99 38.01 -0.66
CA THR A 686 -13.40 38.49 0.60
C THR A 686 -12.22 37.61 1.09
N GLY A 687 -12.05 36.42 0.52
CA GLY A 687 -11.29 35.38 1.18
C GLY A 687 -11.98 34.88 2.46
N ASP A 688 -11.26 34.08 3.24
CA ASP A 688 -11.79 33.45 4.46
C ASP A 688 -12.15 34.49 5.52
N VAL A 689 -13.35 34.35 6.11
CA VAL A 689 -13.80 35.05 7.31
C VAL A 689 -14.25 33.98 8.30
N GLN A 690 -13.43 33.68 9.29
CA GLN A 690 -13.68 32.65 10.30
C GLN A 690 -14.18 33.31 11.58
N LEU A 691 -15.34 32.88 12.00
CA LEU A 691 -16.08 33.52 13.10
C LEU A 691 -16.37 32.52 14.21
N ARG A 692 -16.65 33.00 15.39
CA ARG A 692 -17.07 32.20 16.53
C ARG A 692 -18.12 32.93 17.33
N MET A 693 -19.19 32.20 17.69
CA MET A 693 -20.18 32.67 18.66
C MET A 693 -20.13 31.79 19.91
N ALA A 694 -20.28 32.39 21.08
CA ALA A 694 -20.38 31.67 22.36
C ALA A 694 -21.33 32.41 23.30
N LYS A 695 -22.08 31.65 24.12
CA LYS A 695 -22.93 32.25 25.19
C LYS A 695 -22.06 32.77 26.33
N SER A 696 -22.53 33.80 27.01
CA SER A 696 -21.78 34.43 28.09
C SER A 696 -21.51 33.50 29.30
N ASP A 697 -22.31 32.47 29.46
CA ASP A 697 -22.17 31.42 30.48
C ASP A 697 -21.55 30.11 29.96
N TRP A 698 -21.09 30.11 28.71
CA TRP A 698 -20.48 28.94 28.01
C TRP A 698 -21.40 27.70 27.94
N SER A 699 -22.73 27.87 28.14
CA SER A 699 -23.66 26.77 27.88
C SER A 699 -23.68 26.37 26.42
N ALA A 700 -24.03 25.09 26.15
CA ALA A 700 -23.97 24.54 24.80
C ALA A 700 -25.06 25.12 23.87
N PHE A 701 -24.75 25.10 22.58
CA PHE A 701 -25.70 25.23 21.48
C PHE A 701 -26.09 23.84 20.96
N ASN A 702 -27.24 23.73 20.30
CA ASN A 702 -27.59 22.63 19.41
C ASN A 702 -27.70 23.14 17.98
N GLU A 703 -26.62 23.11 17.25
CA GLU A 703 -26.57 23.60 15.87
C GLU A 703 -27.28 22.72 14.86
N ALA A 704 -27.73 21.49 15.25
CA ALA A 704 -28.31 20.54 14.32
C ALA A 704 -29.59 21.04 13.65
N ASP A 705 -30.30 21.92 14.31
CA ASP A 705 -31.56 22.56 13.84
C ASP A 705 -31.40 23.99 13.35
N ASP A 706 -30.20 24.56 13.34
CA ASP A 706 -29.93 25.90 12.85
C ASP A 706 -30.18 26.05 11.35
N HIS A 707 -30.96 27.10 10.97
CA HIS A 707 -31.33 27.34 9.58
C HIS A 707 -30.13 27.52 8.64
N SER A 708 -29.08 28.22 9.08
CA SER A 708 -27.92 28.53 8.25
C SER A 708 -26.81 27.51 8.32
N ARG A 709 -26.90 26.50 9.17
CA ARG A 709 -25.88 25.45 9.31
C ARG A 709 -25.90 24.47 8.15
N SER A 710 -24.75 24.10 7.67
CA SER A 710 -24.53 22.89 6.86
C SER A 710 -23.35 22.11 7.40
N THR A 711 -23.24 20.84 7.04
CA THR A 711 -22.11 19.98 7.45
C THR A 711 -20.91 20.08 6.52
N ALA A 712 -20.91 21.04 5.59
CA ALA A 712 -19.86 21.22 4.60
C ALA A 712 -18.52 21.59 5.27
N THR A 713 -17.50 20.78 5.08
CA THR A 713 -16.13 21.00 5.58
C THR A 713 -15.25 21.80 4.60
N SER A 714 -15.77 22.11 3.42
CA SER A 714 -15.19 23.02 2.44
C SER A 714 -16.20 24.10 2.07
N TYR A 715 -15.73 25.23 1.53
CA TYR A 715 -16.63 26.32 1.12
C TYR A 715 -17.58 25.87 0.02
N THR A 716 -18.88 25.96 0.29
CA THR A 716 -19.98 25.68 -0.64
C THR A 716 -20.97 26.83 -0.63
N ASP A 717 -21.66 27.04 -1.74
CA ASP A 717 -22.70 28.08 -1.83
C ASP A 717 -23.77 27.88 -0.77
N ALA A 718 -24.08 28.94 -0.02
CA ALA A 718 -24.95 28.90 1.14
C ALA A 718 -26.14 29.86 1.00
N PRO A 719 -27.19 29.51 0.27
CA PRO A 719 -28.36 30.36 0.10
C PRO A 719 -29.16 30.60 1.39
N ALA A 720 -28.98 29.77 2.40
CA ALA A 720 -29.54 29.97 3.76
C ALA A 720 -28.80 31.04 4.58
N ILE A 721 -27.75 31.65 4.01
CA ILE A 721 -27.05 32.82 4.60
C ILE A 721 -27.22 33.98 3.62
N PRO A 722 -28.32 34.76 3.75
CA PRO A 722 -28.59 35.85 2.83
C PRO A 722 -27.57 36.96 3.00
N ALA A 723 -27.21 37.61 1.88
CA ALA A 723 -26.39 38.80 1.84
C ALA A 723 -27.16 40.00 1.26
N TYR A 724 -26.81 41.16 1.72
CA TYR A 724 -27.46 42.40 1.40
C TYR A 724 -26.46 43.47 0.94
N LEU A 725 -26.88 44.32 0.02
CA LEU A 725 -26.27 45.61 -0.30
C LEU A 725 -27.13 46.74 0.26
N GLY A 726 -26.66 47.33 1.33
CA GLY A 726 -27.51 48.22 2.14
C GLY A 726 -28.72 47.47 2.69
N ALA A 727 -29.92 47.88 2.30
CA ALA A 727 -31.17 47.23 2.71
C ALA A 727 -31.69 46.20 1.66
N THR A 728 -31.02 46.10 0.49
CA THR A 728 -31.50 45.26 -0.62
C THR A 728 -30.91 43.85 -0.53
N LEU A 729 -31.76 42.84 -0.55
CA LEU A 729 -31.33 41.44 -0.62
C LEU A 729 -30.58 41.21 -1.96
N ALA A 730 -29.33 40.78 -1.88
CA ALA A 730 -28.44 40.57 -3.00
C ALA A 730 -28.10 39.09 -3.24
N TRP A 731 -28.36 38.22 -2.26
CA TRP A 731 -28.11 36.78 -2.33
C TRP A 731 -28.94 36.03 -1.31
N GLY A 732 -29.30 34.80 -1.63
CA GLY A 732 -29.95 33.86 -0.71
C GLY A 732 -31.34 34.25 -0.27
N ALA A 733 -31.84 33.59 0.79
CA ALA A 733 -33.16 33.91 1.38
C ALA A 733 -33.09 33.79 2.92
N PRO A 734 -33.70 34.72 3.68
CA PRO A 734 -33.91 34.54 5.11
C PRO A 734 -34.86 33.36 5.37
N PRO A 735 -34.89 32.78 6.58
CA PRO A 735 -35.89 31.78 6.97
C PRO A 735 -37.30 32.35 6.86
N ALA A 736 -38.27 31.50 6.46
CA ALA A 736 -39.66 31.87 6.21
C ALA A 736 -40.48 32.04 7.52
#